data_5cc6fe3314e0d92d5c0cd1bd2fa9b0fc
#
_entry.id   5cc6fe3314e0d92d5c0cd1bd2fa9b0fc
#
_cell.length_a   1.000
_cell.length_b   1.000
_cell.length_c   1.000
_cell.angle_alpha   90.00
_cell.angle_beta   90.00
_cell.angle_gamma   90.00
#
_symmetry.space_group_name_H-M   'P 1'
#
loop_
_entity.id
_entity.type
_entity.pdbx_description
1 polymer ?
#
loop_
_entity_poly.entity_id
_entity_poly.type
_entity_poly.pdbx_seq_one_letter_code
_entity_poly.pdbx_strand_id
1 'polypeptide(L)'
;MDSTRQSAYQEERHHLERTLSVLESRLQELEAIARYYGTDFTEQALESTREKARQKLAKALVEPYFGRLDFQEEGSEQKQPLYIGKSGTEDEDSDNPLVVDWRAPIASLFYSFTGGDGPATYVSPDGPISGTVHLKRNLVVRNRELSRVVDTYVRGSANLGVTDEFLLYRLGENKDHRLRDIVSTIQSEQDQIIRAPKNTALVIQGVAGSGKTTVALHRLAYLLYQYRENIRAERMIIFAPNRMFLDYISGVLPELGVGDIQQTTFTDWALELLDKEVTPADPSPHLAYWFRPGPDRPSIHEQIPGLYKGSTAFKDLIDSALQYYDENGVPSQDYEPFPGSLLPAATIRHWYYVDNRHEPLARKRERTLARIKRWQEMELDNIWEAHLKKEYKKKANAKWRAFAKGWHEMTPLTFYSQLFDPAKRLIDFPPSLLARIPRPVAELTAKILKKKQAMWEDLAPLVYIRHRLYGISGLRFDHVVIDEAQDFSPFQIVLLKLHTPGESFTILGDLAQGIHSYQGIEQWEAFIELFPEDQSAFYRLSRSYRSTMEIIRFANAVLSEYSESFRPAVPVFRSGEKVKLVRLSEGQTVDWVRKMAIRLRKGSSETAAVITRTGERSAEIHAALEAAGIPATLIQADKTEYAGGLSVLPVYLAKGLEFDAVLLLDVDSFHYDGGVQDAKLLYVGATRALHELWVLYEGEPSPLLQWEIGDFAEFVDGDI
;
A
#
# COMPACT_ATOMS: atom_id res chain seq x y z
N MET A 1 37.06 -7.61 -30.47
CA MET A 1 35.93 -8.41 -29.91
C MET A 1 36.30 -9.86 -30.10
N ASP A 2 36.18 -10.68 -29.05
CA ASP A 2 36.54 -12.09 -29.05
C ASP A 2 35.61 -12.86 -30.01
N SER A 3 36.14 -13.78 -30.80
CA SER A 3 35.37 -14.54 -31.82
C SER A 3 34.13 -15.23 -31.25
N THR A 4 34.17 -15.63 -30.00
CA THR A 4 33.07 -16.26 -29.27
C THR A 4 31.90 -15.25 -28.99
N ARG A 5 32.22 -14.02 -28.65
CA ARG A 5 31.20 -12.95 -28.43
C ARG A 5 30.54 -12.56 -29.76
N GLN A 6 31.26 -12.56 -30.84
CA GLN A 6 30.74 -12.25 -32.17
C GLN A 6 29.81 -13.35 -32.70
N SER A 7 30.11 -14.63 -32.41
CA SER A 7 29.22 -15.75 -32.73
C SER A 7 27.94 -15.74 -31.92
N ALA A 8 28.01 -15.47 -30.60
CA ALA A 8 26.85 -15.35 -29.74
C ALA A 8 25.94 -14.20 -30.17
N TYR A 9 26.52 -13.05 -30.56
CA TYR A 9 25.73 -11.91 -31.04
C TYR A 9 24.98 -12.21 -32.32
N GLN A 10 25.59 -12.95 -33.26
CA GLN A 10 24.96 -13.35 -34.53
C GLN A 10 23.83 -14.36 -34.31
N GLU A 11 24.03 -15.33 -33.43
CA GLU A 11 22.99 -16.29 -33.04
C GLU A 11 21.75 -15.58 -32.50
N GLU A 12 21.94 -14.68 -31.52
CA GLU A 12 20.85 -13.92 -30.88
C GLU A 12 20.17 -12.95 -31.85
N ARG A 13 20.93 -12.35 -32.78
CA ARG A 13 20.39 -11.50 -33.82
C ARG A 13 19.49 -12.27 -34.78
N HIS A 14 19.88 -13.46 -35.18
CA HIS A 14 19.07 -14.31 -36.07
C HIS A 14 17.76 -14.73 -35.40
N HIS A 15 17.81 -15.11 -34.10
CA HIS A 15 16.61 -15.42 -33.33
C HIS A 15 15.70 -14.20 -33.20
N LEU A 16 16.26 -13.00 -32.97
CA LEU A 16 15.51 -11.77 -32.88
C LEU A 16 14.77 -11.44 -34.19
N GLU A 17 15.46 -11.55 -35.34
CA GLU A 17 14.86 -11.31 -36.66
C GLU A 17 13.70 -12.27 -36.93
N ARG A 18 13.82 -13.57 -36.55
CA ARG A 18 12.71 -14.54 -36.64
C ARG A 18 11.54 -14.15 -35.71
N THR A 19 11.84 -13.82 -34.46
CA THR A 19 10.80 -13.42 -33.48
C THR A 19 10.04 -12.20 -33.92
N LEU A 20 10.74 -11.17 -34.41
CA LEU A 20 10.11 -9.95 -34.93
C LEU A 20 9.22 -10.24 -36.16
N SER A 21 9.67 -11.10 -37.06
CA SER A 21 8.87 -11.49 -38.24
C SER A 21 7.55 -12.16 -37.86
N VAL A 22 7.56 -13.08 -36.87
CA VAL A 22 6.36 -13.74 -36.38
C VAL A 22 5.41 -12.73 -35.69
N LEU A 23 5.95 -11.85 -34.86
CA LEU A 23 5.15 -10.82 -34.17
C LEU A 23 4.53 -9.82 -35.16
N GLU A 24 5.26 -9.44 -36.22
CA GLU A 24 4.76 -8.54 -37.28
C GLU A 24 3.63 -9.19 -38.09
N SER A 25 3.80 -10.48 -38.47
CA SER A 25 2.74 -11.20 -39.17
C SER A 25 1.45 -11.24 -38.37
N ARG A 26 1.54 -11.60 -37.08
CA ARG A 26 0.36 -11.64 -36.20
C ARG A 26 -0.28 -10.27 -35.98
N LEU A 27 0.52 -9.23 -35.84
CA LEU A 27 -0.01 -7.87 -35.72
C LEU A 27 -0.75 -7.46 -36.99
N GLN A 28 -0.19 -7.73 -38.17
CA GLN A 28 -0.81 -7.45 -39.47
C GLN A 28 -2.13 -8.21 -39.64
N GLU A 29 -2.19 -9.48 -39.24
CA GLU A 29 -3.43 -10.27 -39.23
C GLU A 29 -4.53 -9.63 -38.38
N LEU A 30 -4.19 -9.19 -37.15
CA LEU A 30 -5.14 -8.52 -36.28
C LEU A 30 -5.53 -7.12 -36.77
N GLU A 31 -4.63 -6.40 -37.43
CA GLU A 31 -4.91 -5.10 -38.03
C GLU A 31 -5.79 -5.20 -39.31
N ALA A 32 -5.68 -6.32 -40.03
CA ALA A 32 -6.55 -6.59 -41.17
C ALA A 32 -8.00 -6.83 -40.78
N ILE A 33 -8.28 -7.18 -39.53
CA ILE A 33 -9.65 -7.32 -39.02
C ILE A 33 -10.24 -5.90 -38.80
N ALA A 34 -11.35 -5.62 -39.50
CA ALA A 34 -12.03 -4.34 -39.37
C ALA A 34 -12.46 -4.07 -37.92
N ARG A 35 -12.19 -2.88 -37.41
CA ARG A 35 -12.59 -2.45 -36.07
C ARG A 35 -14.12 -2.37 -35.95
N TYR A 36 -14.66 -2.90 -34.87
CA TYR A 36 -16.09 -2.86 -34.62
C TYR A 36 -16.46 -1.67 -33.74
N TYR A 37 -17.37 -0.84 -34.23
CA TYR A 37 -17.91 0.34 -33.54
C TYR A 37 -19.42 0.28 -33.28
N GLY A 38 -20.04 -0.90 -33.49
CA GLY A 38 -21.46 -1.10 -33.27
C GLY A 38 -21.86 -1.25 -31.80
N THR A 39 -23.13 -1.50 -31.54
CA THR A 39 -23.74 -1.55 -30.18
C THR A 39 -23.91 -2.97 -29.64
N ASP A 40 -23.51 -3.99 -30.38
CA ASP A 40 -23.56 -5.38 -29.89
C ASP A 40 -22.49 -5.63 -28.83
N PHE A 41 -22.90 -6.03 -27.63
CA PHE A 41 -22.00 -6.22 -26.48
C PHE A 41 -20.99 -7.35 -26.71
N THR A 42 -21.35 -8.41 -27.45
CA THR A 42 -20.45 -9.54 -27.72
C THR A 42 -19.32 -9.10 -28.66
N GLU A 43 -19.69 -8.39 -29.73
CA GLU A 43 -18.72 -7.84 -30.69
C GLU A 43 -17.85 -6.74 -30.06
N GLN A 44 -18.40 -5.90 -29.18
CA GLN A 44 -17.60 -4.94 -28.40
C GLN A 44 -16.59 -5.62 -27.49
N ALA A 45 -16.97 -6.71 -26.82
CA ALA A 45 -16.05 -7.48 -25.96
C ALA A 45 -14.95 -8.16 -26.79
N LEU A 46 -15.29 -8.72 -27.95
CA LEU A 46 -14.31 -9.29 -28.88
C LEU A 46 -13.35 -8.21 -29.41
N GLU A 47 -13.87 -7.04 -29.80
CA GLU A 47 -13.02 -5.95 -30.29
C GLU A 47 -12.09 -5.39 -29.19
N SER A 48 -12.60 -5.28 -27.96
CA SER A 48 -11.77 -4.92 -26.81
C SER A 48 -10.62 -5.93 -26.59
N THR A 49 -10.89 -7.22 -26.76
CA THR A 49 -9.88 -8.29 -26.67
C THR A 49 -8.85 -8.17 -27.81
N ARG A 50 -9.31 -7.93 -29.04
CA ARG A 50 -8.44 -7.71 -30.22
C ARG A 50 -7.56 -6.49 -30.04
N GLU A 51 -8.12 -5.39 -29.53
CA GLU A 51 -7.36 -4.16 -29.31
C GLU A 51 -6.28 -4.37 -28.23
N LYS A 52 -6.59 -5.06 -27.11
CA LYS A 52 -5.61 -5.45 -26.11
C LYS A 52 -4.51 -6.34 -26.72
N ALA A 53 -4.85 -7.25 -27.62
CA ALA A 53 -3.89 -8.09 -28.33
C ALA A 53 -2.98 -7.29 -29.27
N ARG A 54 -3.54 -6.35 -30.06
CA ARG A 54 -2.75 -5.43 -30.91
C ARG A 54 -1.76 -4.62 -30.10
N GLN A 55 -2.19 -4.03 -29.00
CA GLN A 55 -1.34 -3.24 -28.10
C GLN A 55 -0.23 -4.11 -27.47
N LYS A 56 -0.54 -5.35 -27.07
CA LYS A 56 0.42 -6.29 -26.53
C LYS A 56 1.49 -6.65 -27.56
N LEU A 57 1.09 -6.96 -28.80
CA LEU A 57 2.02 -7.26 -29.88
C LEU A 57 2.88 -6.05 -30.29
N ALA A 58 2.29 -4.86 -30.35
CA ALA A 58 3.02 -3.63 -30.63
C ALA A 58 4.10 -3.35 -29.60
N LYS A 59 3.82 -3.57 -28.31
CA LYS A 59 4.80 -3.47 -27.23
C LYS A 59 5.89 -4.56 -27.35
N ALA A 60 5.49 -5.80 -27.62
CA ALA A 60 6.42 -6.91 -27.78
C ALA A 60 7.39 -6.71 -28.95
N LEU A 61 6.98 -6.03 -30.02
CA LEU A 61 7.85 -5.67 -31.16
C LEU A 61 8.99 -4.71 -30.77
N VAL A 62 8.85 -3.91 -29.73
CA VAL A 62 9.90 -3.00 -29.27
C VAL A 62 10.98 -3.75 -28.49
N GLU A 63 10.57 -4.65 -27.58
CA GLU A 63 11.46 -5.48 -26.73
C GLU A 63 10.77 -6.85 -26.54
N PRO A 64 10.96 -7.83 -27.46
CA PRO A 64 10.23 -9.09 -27.40
C PRO A 64 10.66 -9.97 -26.22
N TYR A 65 11.94 -9.95 -25.85
CA TYR A 65 12.51 -10.69 -24.74
C TYR A 65 13.76 -9.98 -24.20
N PHE A 66 14.17 -10.35 -22.99
CA PHE A 66 15.29 -9.73 -22.27
C PHE A 66 16.32 -10.76 -21.75
N GLY A 67 16.03 -12.05 -21.89
CA GLY A 67 16.90 -13.08 -21.38
C GLY A 67 16.77 -14.40 -22.13
N ARG A 68 17.82 -15.21 -22.04
CA ARG A 68 17.85 -16.58 -22.53
C ARG A 68 18.38 -17.49 -21.44
N LEU A 69 17.77 -18.66 -21.28
CA LEU A 69 18.18 -19.75 -20.41
C LEU A 69 18.23 -21.04 -21.22
N ASP A 70 19.37 -21.69 -21.32
CA ASP A 70 19.46 -23.02 -21.91
C ASP A 70 19.31 -24.05 -20.80
N PHE A 71 18.19 -24.75 -20.79
CA PHE A 71 17.83 -25.73 -19.78
C PHE A 71 17.73 -27.14 -20.41
N GLN A 72 18.18 -28.13 -19.66
CA GLN A 72 18.05 -29.53 -20.02
C GLN A 72 17.40 -30.28 -18.86
N GLU A 73 16.18 -30.75 -19.07
CA GLU A 73 15.42 -31.51 -18.08
C GLU A 73 16.14 -32.86 -17.81
N GLU A 74 16.07 -33.32 -16.56
CA GLU A 74 16.62 -34.57 -16.14
C GLU A 74 15.97 -35.75 -16.92
N GLY A 75 16.78 -36.57 -17.56
CA GLY A 75 16.29 -37.66 -18.44
C GLY A 75 16.09 -37.27 -19.90
N SER A 76 16.23 -35.99 -20.26
CA SER A 76 16.17 -35.50 -21.64
C SER A 76 17.59 -35.33 -22.22
N GLU A 77 17.78 -35.72 -23.47
CA GLU A 77 19.05 -35.46 -24.21
C GLU A 77 19.05 -34.05 -24.85
N GLN A 78 17.90 -33.39 -24.95
CA GLN A 78 17.77 -32.11 -25.64
C GLN A 78 18.00 -30.93 -24.70
N LYS A 79 18.88 -30.01 -25.11
CA LYS A 79 19.05 -28.71 -24.53
C LYS A 79 18.01 -27.75 -25.15
N GLN A 80 17.15 -27.20 -24.35
CA GLN A 80 16.12 -26.29 -24.81
C GLN A 80 16.51 -24.84 -24.53
N PRO A 81 16.69 -24.00 -25.55
CA PRO A 81 16.87 -22.57 -25.36
C PRO A 81 15.50 -21.92 -25.05
N LEU A 82 15.39 -21.25 -23.91
CA LEU A 82 14.19 -20.57 -23.46
C LEU A 82 14.43 -19.06 -23.50
N TYR A 83 13.74 -18.34 -24.36
CA TYR A 83 13.79 -16.89 -24.44
C TYR A 83 12.70 -16.31 -23.56
N ILE A 84 13.06 -15.46 -22.60
CA ILE A 84 12.17 -14.98 -21.57
C ILE A 84 11.82 -13.51 -21.85
N GLY A 85 10.52 -13.25 -21.96
CA GLY A 85 9.99 -11.94 -22.26
C GLY A 85 8.87 -11.49 -21.32
N LYS A 86 8.42 -10.24 -21.50
CA LYS A 86 7.30 -9.66 -20.72
C LYS A 86 5.97 -10.34 -21.05
N SER A 87 5.88 -10.96 -22.21
CA SER A 87 4.71 -11.74 -22.64
C SER A 87 5.13 -12.92 -23.49
N GLY A 88 4.45 -14.05 -23.32
CA GLY A 88 4.69 -15.27 -24.11
C GLY A 88 4.21 -15.09 -25.55
N THR A 89 4.95 -15.74 -26.47
CA THR A 89 4.63 -15.87 -27.89
C THR A 89 4.87 -17.32 -28.30
N GLU A 90 3.84 -17.97 -28.82
CA GLU A 90 3.92 -19.33 -29.36
C GLU A 90 4.50 -19.29 -30.77
N ASP A 91 5.09 -20.38 -31.21
CA ASP A 91 5.52 -20.57 -32.57
C ASP A 91 4.58 -21.60 -33.21
N GLU A 92 3.86 -21.22 -34.26
CA GLU A 92 2.90 -22.13 -34.93
C GLU A 92 3.58 -23.29 -35.67
N ASP A 93 4.86 -23.10 -36.00
CA ASP A 93 5.67 -24.09 -36.73
C ASP A 93 6.42 -25.05 -35.78
N SER A 94 6.34 -24.85 -34.46
CA SER A 94 7.05 -25.66 -33.47
C SER A 94 6.26 -25.84 -32.17
N ASP A 95 6.45 -26.98 -31.50
CA ASP A 95 5.85 -27.29 -30.21
C ASP A 95 6.45 -26.43 -29.06
N ASN A 96 7.49 -25.65 -29.34
CA ASN A 96 8.20 -24.85 -28.35
C ASN A 96 7.77 -23.36 -28.46
N PRO A 97 7.53 -22.66 -27.33
CA PRO A 97 7.23 -21.25 -27.38
C PRO A 97 8.44 -20.45 -27.89
N LEU A 98 8.19 -19.50 -28.79
CA LEU A 98 9.20 -18.58 -29.30
C LEU A 98 9.69 -17.62 -28.21
N VAL A 99 8.79 -17.20 -27.34
CA VAL A 99 9.09 -16.40 -26.14
C VAL A 99 8.26 -16.94 -24.97
N VAL A 100 8.93 -17.26 -23.86
CA VAL A 100 8.31 -17.69 -22.61
C VAL A 100 7.94 -16.45 -21.79
N ASP A 101 6.70 -16.40 -21.31
CA ASP A 101 6.27 -15.35 -20.38
C ASP A 101 7.06 -15.47 -19.06
N TRP A 102 7.57 -14.35 -18.56
CA TRP A 102 8.36 -14.31 -17.33
C TRP A 102 7.61 -14.89 -16.09
N ARG A 103 6.29 -14.88 -16.13
CA ARG A 103 5.41 -15.43 -15.07
C ARG A 103 5.29 -16.95 -15.13
N ALA A 104 5.62 -17.58 -16.24
CA ALA A 104 5.57 -19.03 -16.38
C ALA A 104 6.47 -19.73 -15.36
N PRO A 105 6.10 -20.92 -14.87
CA PRO A 105 6.87 -21.64 -13.86
C PRO A 105 8.35 -21.84 -14.24
N ILE A 106 8.65 -22.27 -15.47
CA ILE A 106 10.02 -22.51 -15.93
C ILE A 106 10.88 -21.22 -15.96
N ALA A 107 10.25 -20.06 -16.19
CA ALA A 107 10.95 -18.79 -16.19
C ALA A 107 11.50 -18.40 -14.80
N SER A 108 11.02 -19.03 -13.71
CA SER A 108 11.58 -18.83 -12.36
C SER A 108 13.07 -19.18 -12.30
N LEU A 109 13.53 -20.14 -13.11
CA LEU A 109 14.95 -20.52 -13.18
C LEU A 109 15.83 -19.36 -13.62
N PHE A 110 15.35 -18.48 -14.49
CA PHE A 110 16.10 -17.30 -14.91
C PHE A 110 16.41 -16.35 -13.73
N TYR A 111 15.54 -16.26 -12.73
CA TYR A 111 15.71 -15.41 -11.57
C TYR A 111 16.39 -16.11 -10.40
N SER A 112 15.99 -17.35 -10.12
CA SER A 112 16.46 -18.12 -8.95
C SER A 112 17.84 -18.74 -9.15
N PHE A 113 18.22 -19.07 -10.39
CA PHE A 113 19.51 -19.68 -10.66
C PHE A 113 20.65 -18.65 -10.58
N THR A 114 21.53 -18.83 -9.61
CA THR A 114 22.68 -17.94 -9.34
C THR A 114 24.02 -18.48 -9.82
N GLY A 115 24.03 -19.67 -10.45
CA GLY A 115 25.22 -20.34 -10.92
C GLY A 115 25.50 -21.65 -10.18
N GLY A 116 26.52 -22.36 -10.60
CA GLY A 116 26.93 -23.67 -10.06
C GLY A 116 26.56 -24.83 -10.95
N ASP A 117 27.20 -26.00 -10.70
CA ASP A 117 27.03 -27.21 -11.52
C ASP A 117 25.94 -28.15 -11.00
N GLY A 118 25.25 -27.77 -9.90
CA GLY A 118 24.15 -28.53 -9.32
C GLY A 118 22.86 -28.47 -10.16
N PRO A 119 21.91 -29.38 -9.92
CA PRO A 119 20.62 -29.36 -10.58
C PRO A 119 19.85 -28.09 -10.20
N ALA A 120 19.14 -27.51 -11.16
CA ALA A 120 18.18 -26.43 -10.95
C ALA A 120 16.76 -27.00 -11.02
N THR A 121 15.88 -26.57 -10.12
CA THR A 121 14.52 -27.09 -10.01
C THR A 121 13.50 -25.96 -10.03
N TYR A 122 12.42 -26.15 -10.79
CA TYR A 122 11.26 -25.29 -10.73
C TYR A 122 9.99 -26.11 -10.43
N VAL A 123 8.95 -25.46 -9.94
CA VAL A 123 7.68 -26.13 -9.62
C VAL A 123 6.68 -25.87 -10.74
N SER A 124 6.33 -26.91 -11.49
CA SER A 124 5.26 -26.88 -12.49
C SER A 124 3.92 -27.23 -11.84
N PRO A 125 2.78 -27.04 -12.53
CA PRO A 125 1.49 -27.52 -12.06
C PRO A 125 1.44 -29.04 -11.77
N ASP A 126 2.25 -29.81 -12.47
CA ASP A 126 2.33 -31.28 -12.34
C ASP A 126 3.36 -31.75 -11.31
N GLY A 127 4.09 -30.79 -10.69
CA GLY A 127 5.10 -31.08 -9.67
C GLY A 127 6.48 -30.46 -9.95
N PRO A 128 7.47 -30.76 -9.12
CA PRO A 128 8.83 -30.24 -9.30
C PRO A 128 9.53 -30.90 -10.49
N ILE A 129 10.13 -30.07 -11.34
CA ILE A 129 10.93 -30.49 -12.49
C ILE A 129 12.38 -30.06 -12.25
N SER A 130 13.29 -31.02 -12.28
CA SER A 130 14.72 -30.79 -12.09
C SER A 130 15.50 -30.95 -13.42
N GLY A 131 16.60 -30.25 -13.54
CA GLY A 131 17.44 -30.31 -14.73
C GLY A 131 18.71 -29.51 -14.58
N THR A 132 19.40 -29.32 -15.67
CA THR A 132 20.70 -28.66 -15.73
C THR A 132 20.59 -27.36 -16.53
N VAL A 133 21.08 -26.25 -15.97
CA VAL A 133 21.28 -25.00 -16.69
C VAL A 133 22.65 -25.01 -17.37
N HIS A 134 22.68 -24.76 -18.67
CA HIS A 134 23.89 -24.69 -19.48
C HIS A 134 24.32 -23.27 -19.79
N LEU A 135 23.37 -22.37 -19.99
CA LEU A 135 23.60 -20.96 -20.31
C LEU A 135 22.53 -20.09 -19.58
N LYS A 136 22.99 -18.98 -19.02
CA LYS A 136 22.10 -17.85 -18.63
C LYS A 136 22.68 -16.59 -19.24
N ARG A 137 21.87 -15.93 -20.07
CA ARG A 137 22.28 -14.79 -20.88
C ARG A 137 21.27 -13.68 -20.75
N ASN A 138 21.75 -12.48 -20.46
CA ASN A 138 20.93 -11.26 -20.47
C ASN A 138 21.04 -10.58 -21.84
N LEU A 139 19.93 -10.14 -22.38
CA LEU A 139 19.80 -9.55 -23.70
C LEU A 139 19.18 -8.14 -23.57
N VAL A 140 19.75 -7.17 -24.27
CA VAL A 140 19.17 -5.83 -24.37
C VAL A 140 18.72 -5.62 -25.80
N VAL A 141 17.41 -5.65 -25.99
CA VAL A 141 16.77 -5.31 -27.27
C VAL A 141 16.11 -3.94 -27.11
N ARG A 142 16.35 -3.04 -28.08
CA ARG A 142 15.76 -1.70 -28.10
C ARG A 142 15.31 -1.35 -29.49
N ASN A 143 14.09 -0.88 -29.60
CA ASN A 143 13.54 -0.47 -30.86
C ASN A 143 13.81 -1.50 -31.97
N ARG A 144 13.63 -2.80 -31.65
CA ARG A 144 13.84 -3.94 -32.57
C ARG A 144 15.30 -4.29 -32.88
N GLU A 145 16.25 -3.65 -32.22
CA GLU A 145 17.68 -3.91 -32.42
C GLU A 145 18.33 -4.53 -31.18
N LEU A 146 19.16 -5.52 -31.38
CA LEU A 146 19.95 -6.13 -30.31
C LEU A 146 21.13 -5.21 -29.96
N SER A 147 21.02 -4.55 -28.79
CA SER A 147 22.02 -3.58 -28.34
C SER A 147 23.14 -4.24 -27.54
N ARG A 148 22.84 -5.25 -26.72
CA ARG A 148 23.84 -5.89 -25.85
C ARG A 148 23.50 -7.34 -25.56
N VAL A 149 24.57 -8.17 -25.46
CA VAL A 149 24.53 -9.58 -25.06
C VAL A 149 25.51 -9.79 -23.92
N VAL A 150 25.03 -10.33 -22.78
CA VAL A 150 25.85 -10.53 -21.57
C VAL A 150 25.61 -11.93 -21.02
N ASP A 151 26.62 -12.79 -21.11
CA ASP A 151 26.58 -14.11 -20.47
C ASP A 151 26.85 -13.97 -18.99
N THR A 152 25.85 -14.30 -18.17
CA THR A 152 25.97 -14.30 -16.71
C THR A 152 26.35 -15.66 -16.14
N TYR A 153 26.08 -16.70 -16.90
CA TYR A 153 26.53 -18.05 -16.59
C TYR A 153 26.74 -18.87 -17.87
N VAL A 154 27.83 -19.56 -17.94
CA VAL A 154 28.14 -20.60 -18.99
C VAL A 154 28.73 -21.79 -18.26
N ARG A 155 28.09 -22.95 -18.40
CA ARG A 155 28.55 -24.19 -17.75
C ARG A 155 29.95 -24.55 -18.19
N GLY A 156 30.83 -24.85 -17.22
CA GLY A 156 32.25 -25.24 -17.51
C GLY A 156 33.17 -24.03 -17.72
N SER A 157 32.70 -22.82 -17.67
CA SER A 157 33.52 -21.61 -17.72
C SER A 157 33.75 -21.03 -16.31
N ALA A 158 34.90 -20.34 -16.12
CA ALA A 158 35.11 -19.58 -14.89
C ALA A 158 33.98 -18.51 -14.77
N ASN A 159 33.11 -18.66 -13.79
CA ASN A 159 31.99 -17.72 -13.56
C ASN A 159 32.54 -16.35 -13.21
N LEU A 160 32.39 -15.42 -14.11
CA LEU A 160 32.64 -14.00 -13.87
C LEU A 160 31.44 -13.45 -13.09
N GLY A 161 31.67 -12.72 -11.98
CA GLY A 161 30.65 -12.07 -11.19
C GLY A 161 29.95 -10.90 -11.91
N VAL A 162 29.41 -11.18 -13.10
CA VAL A 162 28.90 -10.19 -14.08
C VAL A 162 27.45 -9.78 -13.80
N THR A 163 26.79 -10.41 -12.82
CA THR A 163 25.35 -10.15 -12.53
C THR A 163 25.13 -8.69 -12.10
N ASP A 164 26.04 -8.14 -11.30
CA ASP A 164 25.93 -6.76 -10.81
C ASP A 164 26.19 -5.72 -11.91
N GLU A 165 27.09 -6.01 -12.88
CA GLU A 165 27.40 -5.09 -13.99
C GLU A 165 26.21 -4.88 -14.93
N PHE A 166 25.45 -5.94 -15.23
CA PHE A 166 24.24 -5.83 -16.05
C PHE A 166 23.16 -5.02 -15.32
N LEU A 167 22.97 -5.28 -14.03
CA LEU A 167 22.03 -4.54 -13.20
C LEU A 167 22.38 -3.05 -13.15
N LEU A 168 23.67 -2.73 -12.92
CA LEU A 168 24.17 -1.36 -12.92
C LEU A 168 23.99 -0.67 -14.28
N TYR A 169 24.24 -1.38 -15.37
CA TYR A 169 23.99 -0.87 -16.72
C TYR A 169 22.52 -0.50 -16.90
N ARG A 170 21.58 -1.40 -16.56
CA ARG A 170 20.13 -1.15 -16.66
C ARG A 170 19.67 -0.02 -15.74
N LEU A 171 20.19 0.08 -14.53
CA LEU A 171 19.89 1.17 -13.59
C LEU A 171 20.45 2.52 -14.04
N GLY A 172 21.58 2.52 -14.75
CA GLY A 172 22.23 3.74 -15.28
C GLY A 172 21.57 4.32 -16.53
N GLU A 173 20.80 3.53 -17.26
CA GLU A 173 20.27 3.91 -18.57
C GLU A 173 19.09 4.89 -18.55
N ASN A 174 18.31 4.94 -17.47
CA ASN A 174 17.06 5.70 -17.43
C ASN A 174 17.09 6.84 -16.41
N LYS A 175 16.79 8.03 -16.89
CA LYS A 175 16.59 9.23 -16.09
C LYS A 175 15.12 9.46 -15.71
N ASP A 176 14.22 8.55 -16.09
CA ASP A 176 12.78 8.72 -15.88
C ASP A 176 12.37 8.39 -14.43
N HIS A 177 11.61 9.27 -13.80
CA HIS A 177 11.18 9.21 -12.38
C HIS A 177 10.02 8.24 -12.12
N ARG A 178 9.53 7.52 -13.14
CA ARG A 178 8.42 6.57 -12.99
C ARG A 178 8.89 5.25 -12.40
N LEU A 179 7.99 4.55 -11.69
CA LEU A 179 8.20 3.15 -11.31
C LEU A 179 8.59 2.34 -12.55
N ARG A 180 9.74 1.70 -12.49
CA ARG A 180 10.32 0.98 -13.64
C ARG A 180 9.80 -0.44 -13.69
N ASP A 181 9.62 -0.92 -14.90
CA ASP A 181 9.51 -2.35 -15.14
C ASP A 181 10.86 -3.02 -14.79
N ILE A 182 10.85 -3.82 -13.73
CA ILE A 182 12.04 -4.54 -13.25
C ILE A 182 12.11 -5.96 -13.76
N VAL A 183 11.23 -6.41 -14.65
CA VAL A 183 11.14 -7.82 -15.06
C VAL A 183 12.50 -8.39 -15.51
N SER A 184 13.31 -7.61 -16.20
CA SER A 184 14.66 -8.04 -16.62
C SER A 184 15.71 -8.03 -15.51
N THR A 185 15.42 -7.45 -14.35
CA THR A 185 16.37 -7.23 -13.24
C THR A 185 15.88 -7.75 -11.90
N ILE A 186 14.77 -8.49 -11.88
CA ILE A 186 14.25 -9.15 -10.67
C ILE A 186 15.35 -10.01 -10.05
N GLN A 187 15.61 -9.78 -8.77
CA GLN A 187 16.56 -10.57 -7.99
C GLN A 187 15.88 -11.81 -7.41
N SER A 188 16.66 -12.83 -7.05
CA SER A 188 16.14 -14.10 -6.52
C SER A 188 15.24 -13.91 -5.29
N GLU A 189 15.61 -13.02 -4.35
CA GLU A 189 14.79 -12.69 -3.18
C GLU A 189 13.45 -12.05 -3.55
N GLN A 190 13.42 -11.23 -4.60
CA GLN A 190 12.22 -10.60 -5.13
C GLN A 190 11.32 -11.61 -5.85
N ASP A 191 11.91 -12.52 -6.64
CA ASP A 191 11.20 -13.58 -7.35
C ASP A 191 10.47 -14.53 -6.38
N GLN A 192 11.11 -14.89 -5.26
CA GLN A 192 10.49 -15.69 -4.21
C GLN A 192 9.22 -15.03 -3.64
N ILE A 193 9.26 -13.71 -3.40
CA ILE A 193 8.10 -12.95 -2.93
C ILE A 193 7.00 -12.90 -4.00
N ILE A 194 7.38 -12.62 -5.25
CA ILE A 194 6.43 -12.52 -6.36
C ILE A 194 5.68 -13.83 -6.54
N ARG A 195 6.38 -14.97 -6.46
CA ARG A 195 5.83 -16.31 -6.71
C ARG A 195 5.26 -17.01 -5.48
N ALA A 196 5.31 -16.40 -4.31
CA ALA A 196 4.74 -17.00 -3.11
C ALA A 196 3.22 -17.30 -3.29
N PRO A 197 2.67 -18.35 -2.65
CA PRO A 197 1.28 -18.77 -2.80
C PRO A 197 0.27 -17.65 -2.55
N LYS A 198 -0.93 -17.77 -3.16
CA LYS A 198 -1.95 -16.71 -3.05
C LYS A 198 -2.58 -16.61 -1.67
N ASN A 199 -2.92 -17.74 -1.04
CA ASN A 199 -3.62 -17.79 0.25
C ASN A 199 -2.62 -17.65 1.41
N THR A 200 -1.84 -16.58 1.38
CA THR A 200 -0.81 -16.32 2.37
C THR A 200 -0.75 -14.82 2.64
N ALA A 201 -0.65 -14.44 3.89
CA ALA A 201 -0.34 -13.09 4.30
C ALA A 201 1.18 -12.90 4.26
N LEU A 202 1.67 -12.26 3.22
CA LEU A 202 3.09 -11.92 3.10
C LEU A 202 3.37 -10.60 3.78
N VAL A 203 4.22 -10.61 4.79
CA VAL A 203 4.75 -9.40 5.43
C VAL A 203 6.17 -9.17 4.91
N ILE A 204 6.41 -8.00 4.32
CA ILE A 204 7.66 -7.66 3.64
C ILE A 204 8.28 -6.43 4.29
N GLN A 205 9.33 -6.63 5.06
CA GLN A 205 10.21 -5.56 5.51
C GLN A 205 11.20 -5.24 4.41
N GLY A 206 11.14 -4.05 3.85
CA GLY A 206 12.11 -3.63 2.85
C GLY A 206 12.67 -2.25 3.15
N VAL A 207 13.99 -2.09 3.03
CA VAL A 207 14.64 -0.79 3.22
C VAL A 207 14.22 0.22 2.15
N ALA A 208 14.50 1.50 2.39
CA ALA A 208 14.28 2.55 1.39
C ALA A 208 14.96 2.18 0.06
N GLY A 209 14.24 2.32 -1.05
CA GLY A 209 14.76 2.02 -2.38
C GLY A 209 14.94 0.53 -2.71
N SER A 210 14.41 -0.40 -1.91
CA SER A 210 14.51 -1.86 -2.18
C SER A 210 13.55 -2.37 -3.25
N GLY A 211 12.69 -1.52 -3.81
CA GLY A 211 11.72 -1.91 -4.83
C GLY A 211 10.48 -2.62 -4.28
N LYS A 212 10.14 -2.47 -2.99
CA LYS A 212 8.96 -3.08 -2.33
C LYS A 212 7.70 -2.97 -3.18
N THR A 213 7.31 -1.75 -3.50
CA THR A 213 6.10 -1.45 -4.28
C THR A 213 6.15 -2.11 -5.65
N THR A 214 7.29 -2.04 -6.33
CA THR A 214 7.49 -2.67 -7.63
C THR A 214 7.32 -4.18 -7.54
N VAL A 215 7.88 -4.82 -6.53
CA VAL A 215 7.71 -6.27 -6.25
C VAL A 215 6.24 -6.61 -6.03
N ALA A 216 5.52 -5.80 -5.25
CA ALA A 216 4.09 -6.02 -5.01
C ALA A 216 3.26 -5.91 -6.30
N LEU A 217 3.53 -4.93 -7.16
CA LEU A 217 2.84 -4.78 -8.46
C LEU A 217 3.12 -5.96 -9.40
N HIS A 218 4.36 -6.44 -9.44
CA HIS A 218 4.71 -7.65 -10.22
C HIS A 218 4.06 -8.91 -9.64
N ARG A 219 3.94 -9.00 -8.30
CA ARG A 219 3.19 -10.07 -7.66
C ARG A 219 1.72 -10.07 -8.07
N LEU A 220 1.07 -8.91 -8.14
CA LEU A 220 -0.30 -8.82 -8.63
C LEU A 220 -0.43 -9.35 -10.05
N ALA A 221 0.50 -8.98 -10.94
CA ALA A 221 0.54 -9.49 -12.31
C ALA A 221 0.78 -11.01 -12.37
N TYR A 222 1.63 -11.54 -11.48
CA TYR A 222 1.86 -12.97 -11.35
C TYR A 222 0.62 -13.72 -10.84
N LEU A 223 -0.03 -13.22 -9.78
CA LEU A 223 -1.23 -13.85 -9.21
C LEU A 223 -2.38 -13.91 -10.23
N LEU A 224 -2.61 -12.83 -11.00
CA LEU A 224 -3.61 -12.82 -12.08
C LEU A 224 -3.26 -13.78 -13.21
N TYR A 225 -1.99 -13.96 -13.53
CA TYR A 225 -1.55 -14.92 -14.53
C TYR A 225 -1.73 -16.37 -14.05
N GLN A 226 -1.23 -16.66 -12.84
CA GLN A 226 -1.20 -18.02 -12.29
C GLN A 226 -2.58 -18.53 -11.86
N TYR A 227 -3.44 -17.64 -11.33
CA TYR A 227 -4.73 -17.99 -10.74
C TYR A 227 -5.91 -17.35 -11.48
N ARG A 228 -5.79 -17.15 -12.79
CA ARG A 228 -6.78 -16.46 -13.66
C ARG A 228 -8.21 -16.98 -13.55
N GLU A 229 -8.42 -18.24 -13.16
CA GLU A 229 -9.74 -18.84 -12.98
C GLU A 229 -10.38 -18.47 -11.64
N ASN A 230 -9.57 -18.10 -10.64
CA ASN A 230 -9.99 -17.91 -9.26
C ASN A 230 -9.78 -16.48 -8.72
N ILE A 231 -9.04 -15.64 -9.42
CA ILE A 231 -8.77 -14.25 -9.05
C ILE A 231 -9.20 -13.33 -10.18
N ARG A 232 -9.86 -12.23 -9.80
CA ARG A 232 -10.28 -11.18 -10.73
C ARG A 232 -9.61 -9.85 -10.33
N ALA A 233 -9.14 -9.09 -11.32
CA ALA A 233 -8.49 -7.80 -11.09
C ALA A 233 -9.39 -6.83 -10.32
N GLU A 234 -10.69 -6.79 -10.64
CA GLU A 234 -11.67 -5.92 -9.98
C GLU A 234 -11.91 -6.28 -8.51
N ARG A 235 -11.47 -7.48 -8.08
CA ARG A 235 -11.51 -7.95 -6.69
C ARG A 235 -10.14 -7.93 -6.02
N MET A 236 -9.17 -7.27 -6.63
CA MET A 236 -7.90 -6.94 -6.01
C MET A 236 -7.86 -5.46 -5.66
N ILE A 237 -7.22 -5.13 -4.55
CA ILE A 237 -7.14 -3.75 -4.08
C ILE A 237 -5.75 -3.42 -3.55
N ILE A 238 -5.31 -2.19 -3.83
CA ILE A 238 -4.08 -1.61 -3.31
C ILE A 238 -4.46 -0.47 -2.38
N PHE A 239 -4.05 -0.57 -1.11
CA PHE A 239 -4.09 0.53 -0.17
C PHE A 239 -2.77 1.28 -0.20
N ALA A 240 -2.81 2.52 -0.63
CA ALA A 240 -1.67 3.42 -0.71
C ALA A 240 -1.64 4.40 0.48
N PRO A 241 -0.47 4.94 0.84
CA PRO A 241 -0.34 5.86 1.96
C PRO A 241 -1.05 7.20 1.72
N ASN A 242 -1.10 7.66 0.47
CA ASN A 242 -1.74 8.93 0.08
C ASN A 242 -2.15 8.94 -1.39
N ARG A 243 -2.94 9.96 -1.80
CA ARG A 243 -3.45 10.09 -3.17
C ARG A 243 -2.37 10.38 -4.21
N MET A 244 -1.32 11.13 -3.88
CA MET A 244 -0.20 11.40 -4.81
C MET A 244 0.51 10.10 -5.21
N PHE A 245 0.64 9.17 -4.27
CA PHE A 245 1.22 7.87 -4.54
C PHE A 245 0.31 7.00 -5.44
N LEU A 246 -1.01 7.15 -5.33
CA LEU A 246 -1.96 6.49 -6.24
C LEU A 246 -1.74 6.92 -7.70
N ASP A 247 -1.57 8.22 -7.93
CA ASP A 247 -1.31 8.75 -9.29
C ASP A 247 0.01 8.19 -9.85
N TYR A 248 1.02 8.04 -8.99
CA TYR A 248 2.31 7.49 -9.35
C TYR A 248 2.23 6.01 -9.78
N ILE A 249 1.48 5.15 -9.08
CA ILE A 249 1.35 3.72 -9.41
C ILE A 249 0.35 3.46 -10.53
N SER A 250 -0.64 4.35 -10.73
CA SER A 250 -1.70 4.18 -11.74
C SER A 250 -1.18 4.05 -13.17
N GLY A 251 -0.04 4.68 -13.47
CA GLY A 251 0.63 4.58 -14.76
C GLY A 251 1.32 3.24 -15.02
N VAL A 252 1.72 2.51 -13.98
CA VAL A 252 2.50 1.25 -14.09
C VAL A 252 1.60 0.04 -14.25
N LEU A 253 0.44 0.00 -13.60
CA LEU A 253 -0.47 -1.14 -13.66
C LEU A 253 -0.89 -1.53 -15.08
N PRO A 254 -1.25 -0.60 -15.99
CA PRO A 254 -1.55 -0.93 -17.37
C PRO A 254 -0.35 -1.51 -18.15
N GLU A 255 0.88 -1.11 -17.80
CA GLU A 255 2.10 -1.67 -18.41
C GLU A 255 2.29 -3.14 -18.07
N LEU A 256 1.94 -3.52 -16.83
CA LEU A 256 1.96 -4.89 -16.35
C LEU A 256 0.73 -5.71 -16.78
N GLY A 257 -0.24 -5.10 -17.48
CA GLY A 257 -1.47 -5.75 -17.93
C GLY A 257 -2.52 -5.94 -16.82
N VAL A 258 -2.47 -5.15 -15.75
CA VAL A 258 -3.31 -5.26 -14.56
C VAL A 258 -4.03 -3.94 -14.23
N GLY A 259 -4.44 -3.19 -15.24
CA GLY A 259 -5.03 -1.85 -15.10
C GLY A 259 -6.37 -1.77 -14.36
N ASP A 260 -7.09 -2.90 -14.23
CA ASP A 260 -8.44 -2.94 -13.63
C ASP A 260 -8.41 -3.16 -12.09
N ILE A 261 -7.23 -3.17 -11.46
CA ILE A 261 -7.07 -3.32 -10.01
C ILE A 261 -7.50 -2.03 -9.31
N GLN A 262 -8.29 -2.19 -8.23
CA GLN A 262 -8.72 -1.06 -7.43
C GLN A 262 -7.56 -0.44 -6.66
N GLN A 263 -7.56 0.89 -6.56
CA GLN A 263 -6.53 1.65 -5.87
C GLN A 263 -7.21 2.71 -5.01
N THR A 264 -6.85 2.77 -3.72
CA THR A 264 -7.47 3.73 -2.79
C THR A 264 -6.55 4.00 -1.58
N THR A 265 -6.91 4.99 -0.76
CA THR A 265 -6.39 5.11 0.59
C THR A 265 -7.34 4.41 1.58
N PHE A 266 -6.83 4.02 2.76
CA PHE A 266 -7.70 3.45 3.79
C PHE A 266 -8.80 4.44 4.21
N THR A 267 -8.48 5.71 4.29
CA THR A 267 -9.43 6.79 4.64
C THR A 267 -10.56 6.89 3.63
N ASP A 268 -10.25 6.96 2.33
CA ASP A 268 -11.27 7.08 1.28
C ASP A 268 -12.20 5.86 1.25
N TRP A 269 -11.63 4.66 1.32
CA TRP A 269 -12.38 3.40 1.38
C TRP A 269 -13.31 3.32 2.61
N ALA A 270 -12.81 3.70 3.79
CA ALA A 270 -13.59 3.67 5.00
C ALA A 270 -14.74 4.70 4.98
N LEU A 271 -14.49 5.91 4.47
CA LEU A 271 -15.52 6.95 4.33
C LEU A 271 -16.61 6.56 3.31
N GLU A 272 -16.23 5.87 2.22
CA GLU A 272 -17.20 5.32 1.27
C GLU A 272 -18.11 4.30 1.95
N LEU A 273 -17.56 3.37 2.73
CA LEU A 273 -18.35 2.40 3.48
C LEU A 273 -19.24 3.04 4.54
N LEU A 274 -18.84 4.15 5.12
CA LEU A 274 -19.64 4.89 6.12
C LEU A 274 -20.74 5.77 5.51
N ASP A 275 -20.86 5.82 4.17
CA ASP A 275 -21.93 6.51 3.45
C ASP A 275 -22.13 7.96 3.91
N LYS A 276 -21.03 8.68 4.11
CA LYS A 276 -21.02 10.09 4.55
C LYS A 276 -21.63 10.35 5.94
N GLU A 277 -21.79 9.32 6.76
CA GLU A 277 -22.25 9.48 8.15
C GLU A 277 -21.33 10.40 8.97
N VAL A 278 -20.03 10.37 8.64
CA VAL A 278 -19.00 11.22 9.22
C VAL A 278 -18.19 11.92 8.13
N THR A 279 -17.59 13.05 8.48
CA THR A 279 -16.58 13.72 7.64
C THR A 279 -15.21 13.60 8.31
N PRO A 280 -14.10 13.51 7.52
CA PRO A 280 -12.78 13.50 8.11
C PRO A 280 -12.49 14.82 8.83
N ALA A 281 -11.83 14.75 9.98
CA ALA A 281 -11.30 15.93 10.64
C ALA A 281 -10.06 16.43 9.87
N ASP A 282 -9.79 17.75 9.96
CA ASP A 282 -8.56 18.33 9.39
C ASP A 282 -7.33 17.70 10.06
N PRO A 283 -6.43 17.08 9.30
CA PRO A 283 -5.23 16.47 9.85
C PRO A 283 -4.16 17.48 10.27
N SER A 284 -4.18 18.72 9.74
CA SER A 284 -3.11 19.70 9.91
C SER A 284 -2.79 20.04 11.37
N PRO A 285 -3.77 20.30 12.26
CA PRO A 285 -3.48 20.56 13.67
C PRO A 285 -2.89 19.35 14.39
N HIS A 286 -3.31 18.14 14.00
CA HIS A 286 -2.83 16.89 14.58
C HIS A 286 -1.36 16.63 14.16
N LEU A 287 -1.04 16.83 12.89
CA LEU A 287 0.32 16.73 12.38
C LEU A 287 1.23 17.77 13.03
N ALA A 288 0.80 19.04 13.13
CA ALA A 288 1.54 20.08 13.80
C ALA A 288 1.83 19.75 15.28
N TYR A 289 0.88 19.08 15.96
CA TYR A 289 1.08 18.62 17.34
C TYR A 289 2.16 17.54 17.45
N TRP A 290 2.10 16.48 16.62
CA TRP A 290 3.01 15.33 16.72
C TRP A 290 4.43 15.61 16.20
N PHE A 291 4.58 16.48 15.21
CA PHE A 291 5.87 16.78 14.59
C PHE A 291 6.54 18.05 15.10
N ARG A 292 5.98 18.67 16.15
CA ARG A 292 6.61 19.86 16.75
C ARG A 292 8.04 19.58 17.21
N PRO A 293 8.98 20.53 17.04
CA PRO A 293 10.33 20.41 17.57
C PRO A 293 10.40 20.77 19.06
N GLY A 294 11.55 20.53 19.68
CA GLY A 294 11.89 20.99 21.03
C GLY A 294 11.35 20.14 22.17
N PRO A 295 11.51 20.62 23.42
CA PRO A 295 11.23 19.84 24.63
C PRO A 295 9.75 19.57 24.90
N ASP A 296 8.86 20.36 24.30
CA ASP A 296 7.40 20.23 24.49
C ASP A 296 6.77 19.18 23.55
N ARG A 297 7.56 18.25 23.06
CA ARG A 297 7.06 17.16 22.22
C ARG A 297 6.09 16.26 22.97
N PRO A 298 5.01 15.80 22.30
CA PRO A 298 4.16 14.80 22.88
C PRO A 298 4.93 13.47 23.03
N SER A 299 4.82 12.86 24.20
CA SER A 299 5.34 11.50 24.42
C SER A 299 4.44 10.46 23.75
N ILE A 300 5.04 9.43 23.17
CA ILE A 300 4.33 8.31 22.58
C ILE A 300 4.17 7.21 23.64
N HIS A 301 2.95 6.78 23.87
CA HIS A 301 2.60 5.70 24.80
C HIS A 301 1.27 5.06 24.38
N GLU A 302 1.00 3.85 24.85
CA GLU A 302 -0.16 3.04 24.44
C GLU A 302 -1.54 3.69 24.67
N GLN A 303 -1.64 4.67 25.56
CA GLN A 303 -2.90 5.34 25.90
C GLN A 303 -3.18 6.57 25.02
N ILE A 304 -2.34 6.87 24.02
CA ILE A 304 -2.68 7.93 23.07
C ILE A 304 -3.77 7.45 22.09
N PRO A 305 -4.61 8.37 21.57
CA PRO A 305 -5.77 7.98 20.77
C PRO A 305 -5.47 7.04 19.62
N GLY A 306 -4.43 7.30 18.84
CA GLY A 306 -4.10 6.51 17.66
C GLY A 306 -3.72 5.07 18.00
N LEU A 307 -2.78 4.86 18.93
CA LEU A 307 -2.35 3.51 19.36
C LEU A 307 -3.48 2.78 20.09
N TYR A 308 -4.16 3.46 21.02
CA TYR A 308 -5.25 2.84 21.77
C TYR A 308 -6.39 2.37 20.87
N LYS A 309 -6.93 3.26 20.02
CA LYS A 309 -8.06 2.95 19.12
C LYS A 309 -7.67 2.02 17.95
N GLY A 310 -6.39 2.00 17.59
CA GLY A 310 -5.84 1.09 16.59
C GLY A 310 -5.55 -0.33 17.09
N SER A 311 -5.66 -0.58 18.40
CA SER A 311 -5.32 -1.87 19.01
C SER A 311 -6.42 -2.92 18.87
N THR A 312 -6.04 -4.20 18.92
CA THR A 312 -6.99 -5.32 19.02
C THR A 312 -7.75 -5.31 20.35
N ALA A 313 -7.12 -4.81 21.42
CA ALA A 313 -7.78 -4.64 22.72
C ALA A 313 -8.97 -3.66 22.66
N PHE A 314 -8.88 -2.61 21.85
CA PHE A 314 -10.00 -1.69 21.63
C PHE A 314 -11.10 -2.33 20.77
N LYS A 315 -10.74 -3.13 19.77
CA LYS A 315 -11.71 -3.95 19.03
C LYS A 315 -12.49 -4.87 19.96
N ASP A 316 -11.81 -5.56 20.90
CA ASP A 316 -12.44 -6.45 21.88
C ASP A 316 -13.36 -5.69 22.86
N LEU A 317 -13.00 -4.44 23.18
CA LEU A 317 -13.89 -3.56 23.93
C LEU A 317 -15.17 -3.25 23.15
N ILE A 318 -15.06 -2.94 21.85
CA ILE A 318 -16.21 -2.71 20.97
C ILE A 318 -17.07 -3.97 20.86
N ASP A 319 -16.47 -5.16 20.73
CA ASP A 319 -17.22 -6.42 20.72
C ASP A 319 -18.01 -6.62 22.03
N SER A 320 -17.37 -6.36 23.17
CA SER A 320 -18.02 -6.45 24.48
C SER A 320 -19.18 -5.46 24.61
N ALA A 321 -19.02 -4.23 24.07
CA ALA A 321 -20.06 -3.23 24.07
C ALA A 321 -21.24 -3.61 23.14
N LEU A 322 -20.96 -4.13 21.94
CA LEU A 322 -21.96 -4.62 21.00
C LEU A 322 -22.73 -5.83 21.55
N GLN A 323 -22.02 -6.75 22.21
CA GLN A 323 -22.66 -7.86 22.89
C GLN A 323 -23.58 -7.40 24.00
N TYR A 324 -23.12 -6.45 24.85
CA TYR A 324 -23.96 -5.87 25.90
C TYR A 324 -25.21 -5.19 25.31
N TYR A 325 -25.06 -4.45 24.19
CA TYR A 325 -26.18 -3.83 23.48
C TYR A 325 -27.15 -4.89 22.93
N ASP A 326 -26.66 -5.97 22.33
CA ASP A 326 -27.52 -7.09 21.83
C ASP A 326 -28.32 -7.69 22.98
N GLU A 327 -27.70 -7.97 24.13
CA GLU A 327 -28.33 -8.61 25.28
C GLU A 327 -29.32 -7.73 26.04
N ASN A 328 -29.08 -6.40 26.09
CA ASN A 328 -29.83 -5.48 26.94
C ASN A 328 -30.64 -4.44 26.14
N GLY A 329 -30.50 -4.37 24.82
CA GLY A 329 -31.19 -3.39 23.97
C GLY A 329 -32.65 -3.74 23.67
N VAL A 330 -33.07 -5.01 23.89
CA VAL A 330 -34.44 -5.44 23.62
C VAL A 330 -35.36 -4.99 24.77
N PRO A 331 -36.49 -4.32 24.50
CA PRO A 331 -37.44 -3.92 25.54
C PRO A 331 -37.86 -5.09 26.42
N SER A 332 -37.79 -4.88 27.73
CA SER A 332 -38.19 -5.87 28.76
C SER A 332 -39.67 -5.83 29.14
N GLN A 333 -40.42 -4.87 28.58
CA GLN A 333 -41.84 -4.63 28.88
C GLN A 333 -42.73 -5.34 27.86
N ASP A 334 -43.88 -5.84 28.34
CA ASP A 334 -44.93 -6.34 27.48
C ASP A 334 -45.48 -5.23 26.60
N TYR A 335 -45.95 -5.56 25.40
CA TYR A 335 -46.53 -4.62 24.48
C TYR A 335 -48.05 -4.76 24.43
N GLU A 336 -48.76 -3.78 24.97
CA GLU A 336 -50.21 -3.69 24.95
C GLU A 336 -50.68 -2.50 24.08
N PRO A 337 -51.01 -2.72 22.80
CA PRO A 337 -51.44 -1.63 21.91
C PRO A 337 -52.81 -1.04 22.28
N PHE A 338 -53.70 -1.85 22.81
CA PHE A 338 -55.02 -1.48 23.30
C PHE A 338 -55.49 -2.50 24.33
N PRO A 339 -56.50 -2.15 25.20
CA PRO A 339 -56.97 -3.05 26.27
C PRO A 339 -57.38 -4.42 25.77
N GLY A 340 -56.83 -5.48 26.40
CA GLY A 340 -57.14 -6.88 26.09
C GLY A 340 -56.28 -7.52 25.00
N SER A 341 -55.37 -6.78 24.38
CA SER A 341 -54.41 -7.29 23.44
C SER A 341 -52.97 -7.15 24.00
N LEU A 342 -52.42 -8.27 24.47
CA LEU A 342 -51.12 -8.29 25.14
C LEU A 342 -50.12 -9.16 24.37
N LEU A 343 -49.00 -8.58 23.96
CA LEU A 343 -47.85 -9.30 23.43
C LEU A 343 -46.77 -9.39 24.53
N PRO A 344 -46.52 -10.59 25.09
CA PRO A 344 -45.53 -10.77 26.14
C PRO A 344 -44.11 -10.40 25.68
N ALA A 345 -43.34 -9.73 26.53
CA ALA A 345 -41.92 -9.43 26.28
C ALA A 345 -41.10 -10.69 25.99
N ALA A 346 -41.45 -11.82 26.61
CA ALA A 346 -40.84 -13.12 26.34
C ALA A 346 -40.96 -13.54 24.84
N THR A 347 -42.15 -13.27 24.24
CA THR A 347 -42.40 -13.57 22.82
C THR A 347 -41.57 -12.63 21.92
N ILE A 348 -41.49 -11.35 22.25
CA ILE A 348 -40.68 -10.36 21.55
C ILE A 348 -39.18 -10.78 21.57
N ARG A 349 -38.69 -11.17 22.76
CA ARG A 349 -37.33 -11.67 22.95
C ARG A 349 -37.08 -12.98 22.18
N HIS A 350 -38.03 -13.90 22.15
CA HIS A 350 -37.94 -15.11 21.33
C HIS A 350 -37.78 -14.78 19.84
N TRP A 351 -38.59 -13.86 19.31
CA TRP A 351 -38.47 -13.41 17.92
C TRP A 351 -37.10 -12.78 17.62
N TYR A 352 -36.56 -12.02 18.55
CA TYR A 352 -35.28 -11.35 18.36
C TYR A 352 -34.09 -12.33 18.47
N TYR A 353 -34.02 -13.10 19.54
CA TYR A 353 -32.85 -13.93 19.85
C TYR A 353 -32.86 -15.31 19.19
N VAL A 354 -34.03 -15.89 18.93
CA VAL A 354 -34.15 -17.24 18.38
C VAL A 354 -34.44 -17.20 16.89
N ASP A 355 -35.54 -16.54 16.49
CA ASP A 355 -35.98 -16.55 15.10
C ASP A 355 -35.06 -15.73 14.20
N ASN A 356 -34.57 -14.60 14.66
CA ASN A 356 -33.68 -13.70 13.93
C ASN A 356 -32.19 -13.83 14.30
N ARG A 357 -31.78 -14.94 14.96
CA ARG A 357 -30.41 -15.11 15.49
C ARG A 357 -29.29 -14.93 14.47
N HIS A 358 -29.52 -15.22 13.21
CA HIS A 358 -28.52 -15.15 12.14
C HIS A 358 -28.46 -13.76 11.46
N GLU A 359 -29.33 -12.86 11.82
CA GLU A 359 -29.39 -11.52 11.23
C GLU A 359 -28.41 -10.58 11.95
N PRO A 360 -27.86 -9.58 11.25
CA PRO A 360 -27.14 -8.46 11.88
C PRO A 360 -28.05 -7.69 12.86
N LEU A 361 -27.43 -7.03 13.85
CA LEU A 361 -28.16 -6.42 14.98
C LEU A 361 -29.30 -5.46 14.55
N ALA A 362 -29.03 -4.60 13.58
CA ALA A 362 -30.04 -3.67 13.06
C ALA A 362 -31.22 -4.41 12.38
N ARG A 363 -30.91 -5.46 11.60
CA ARG A 363 -31.94 -6.27 10.96
C ARG A 363 -32.74 -7.12 11.93
N LYS A 364 -32.12 -7.66 13.00
CA LYS A 364 -32.87 -8.30 14.10
C LYS A 364 -33.95 -7.37 14.63
N ARG A 365 -33.59 -6.11 14.94
CA ARG A 365 -34.50 -5.08 15.42
C ARG A 365 -35.58 -4.78 14.41
N GLU A 366 -35.24 -4.46 13.16
CA GLU A 366 -36.21 -4.14 12.10
C GLU A 366 -37.23 -5.27 11.88
N ARG A 367 -36.77 -6.50 11.75
CA ARG A 367 -37.64 -7.66 11.54
C ARG A 367 -38.56 -7.91 12.73
N THR A 368 -38.03 -7.75 13.94
CA THR A 368 -38.84 -7.92 15.15
C THR A 368 -39.88 -6.81 15.26
N LEU A 369 -39.52 -5.54 15.01
CA LEU A 369 -40.49 -4.43 14.99
C LEU A 369 -41.54 -4.64 13.89
N ALA A 370 -41.16 -5.05 12.70
CA ALA A 370 -42.11 -5.35 11.62
C ALA A 370 -43.09 -6.48 12.01
N ARG A 371 -42.60 -7.50 12.73
CA ARG A 371 -43.43 -8.61 13.22
C ARG A 371 -44.37 -8.17 14.30
N ILE A 372 -43.94 -7.33 15.27
CA ILE A 372 -44.83 -6.71 16.29
C ILE A 372 -45.90 -5.89 15.60
N LYS A 373 -45.54 -5.08 14.60
CA LYS A 373 -46.50 -4.24 13.88
C LYS A 373 -47.56 -5.10 13.14
N ARG A 374 -47.15 -6.16 12.47
CA ARG A 374 -48.03 -7.08 11.81
C ARG A 374 -48.98 -7.80 12.79
N TRP A 375 -48.44 -8.23 13.94
CA TRP A 375 -49.25 -8.79 15.02
C TRP A 375 -50.31 -7.80 15.51
N GLN A 376 -49.95 -6.52 15.76
CA GLN A 376 -50.88 -5.49 16.12
C GLN A 376 -52.00 -5.31 15.07
N GLU A 377 -51.67 -5.34 13.80
CA GLU A 377 -52.65 -5.24 12.70
C GLU A 377 -53.63 -6.42 12.69
N MET A 378 -53.12 -7.63 12.89
CA MET A 378 -53.98 -8.84 13.01
C MET A 378 -54.93 -8.76 14.20
N GLU A 379 -54.45 -8.30 15.38
CA GLU A 379 -55.28 -8.07 16.57
C GLU A 379 -56.40 -7.04 16.32
N LEU A 380 -56.08 -5.96 15.59
CA LEU A 380 -57.08 -4.96 15.19
C LEU A 380 -58.10 -5.52 14.20
N ASP A 381 -57.73 -6.41 13.34
CA ASP A 381 -58.63 -7.04 12.33
C ASP A 381 -59.63 -7.98 13.00
N ASN A 382 -59.30 -8.56 14.14
CA ASN A 382 -60.20 -9.40 14.94
C ASN A 382 -61.33 -8.62 15.62
N ILE A 383 -61.32 -7.28 15.56
CA ILE A 383 -62.36 -6.43 16.18
C ILE A 383 -63.50 -6.24 15.18
N TRP A 384 -64.70 -6.72 15.53
CA TRP A 384 -65.88 -6.68 14.68
C TRP A 384 -66.59 -5.27 14.71
N GLU A 385 -66.56 -4.58 15.85
CA GLU A 385 -67.20 -3.29 16.02
C GLU A 385 -66.42 -2.16 15.37
N ALA A 386 -66.95 -1.57 14.30
CA ALA A 386 -66.25 -0.60 13.46
C ALA A 386 -65.82 0.67 14.26
N HIS A 387 -66.59 1.13 15.22
CA HIS A 387 -66.23 2.30 16.02
C HIS A 387 -65.09 2.03 17.01
N LEU A 388 -65.12 0.85 17.68
CA LEU A 388 -64.09 0.36 18.56
C LEU A 388 -62.79 0.10 17.78
N LYS A 389 -62.88 -0.51 16.63
CA LYS A 389 -61.74 -0.68 15.75
C LYS A 389 -61.07 0.62 15.38
N LYS A 390 -61.83 1.68 15.08
CA LYS A 390 -61.32 3.02 14.77
C LYS A 390 -60.61 3.67 15.97
N GLU A 391 -61.23 3.56 17.15
CA GLU A 391 -60.65 4.08 18.40
C GLU A 391 -59.36 3.35 18.77
N TYR A 392 -59.36 2.01 18.75
CA TYR A 392 -58.23 1.21 19.11
C TYR A 392 -57.08 1.34 18.09
N LYS A 393 -57.37 1.52 16.80
CA LYS A 393 -56.35 1.83 15.78
C LYS A 393 -55.61 3.12 16.11
N LYS A 394 -56.28 4.14 16.60
CA LYS A 394 -55.65 5.41 17.04
C LYS A 394 -54.73 5.19 18.23
N LYS A 395 -55.23 4.47 19.27
CA LYS A 395 -54.46 4.12 20.48
C LYS A 395 -53.26 3.26 20.16
N ALA A 396 -53.44 2.20 19.34
CA ALA A 396 -52.40 1.29 18.93
C ALA A 396 -51.28 1.99 18.14
N ASN A 397 -51.62 2.91 17.24
CA ASN A 397 -50.62 3.68 16.51
C ASN A 397 -49.82 4.63 17.41
N ALA A 398 -50.45 5.21 18.45
CA ALA A 398 -49.74 6.04 19.42
C ALA A 398 -48.78 5.18 20.28
N LYS A 399 -49.27 4.03 20.78
CA LYS A 399 -48.45 3.08 21.55
C LYS A 399 -47.30 2.51 20.74
N TRP A 400 -47.55 2.15 19.45
CA TRP A 400 -46.52 1.71 18.51
C TRP A 400 -45.39 2.73 18.35
N ARG A 401 -45.74 3.99 18.13
CA ARG A 401 -44.70 5.04 17.98
C ARG A 401 -43.85 5.18 19.24
N ALA A 402 -44.51 5.12 20.42
CA ALA A 402 -43.80 5.19 21.71
C ALA A 402 -42.87 3.98 21.91
N PHE A 403 -43.40 2.76 21.63
CA PHE A 403 -42.62 1.53 21.75
C PHE A 403 -41.43 1.50 20.78
N ALA A 404 -41.65 1.78 19.48
CA ALA A 404 -40.61 1.81 18.49
C ALA A 404 -39.55 2.89 18.78
N LYS A 405 -39.94 4.06 19.30
CA LYS A 405 -39.04 5.10 19.73
C LYS A 405 -38.22 4.71 20.96
N GLY A 406 -38.83 3.96 21.90
CA GLY A 406 -38.13 3.46 23.10
C GLY A 406 -37.08 2.40 22.79
N TRP A 407 -37.21 1.71 21.65
CA TRP A 407 -36.19 0.81 21.14
C TRP A 407 -35.28 1.54 20.15
N HIS A 408 -34.25 2.18 20.66
CA HIS A 408 -33.41 3.09 19.91
C HIS A 408 -32.75 2.43 18.70
N GLU A 409 -32.78 3.13 17.57
CA GLU A 409 -31.97 2.77 16.41
C GLU A 409 -30.53 3.23 16.63
N MET A 410 -29.58 2.32 16.40
CA MET A 410 -28.17 2.62 16.51
C MET A 410 -27.52 2.68 15.14
N THR A 411 -27.06 3.86 14.75
CA THR A 411 -26.10 4.01 13.65
C THR A 411 -24.68 3.80 14.15
N PRO A 412 -23.69 3.53 13.28
CA PRO A 412 -22.30 3.41 13.69
C PRO A 412 -21.82 4.58 14.54
N LEU A 413 -22.07 5.80 14.09
CA LEU A 413 -21.69 7.02 14.80
C LEU A 413 -22.43 7.16 16.15
N THR A 414 -23.74 6.87 16.16
CA THR A 414 -24.53 6.95 17.41
C THR A 414 -24.02 5.93 18.43
N PHE A 415 -23.81 4.69 18.02
CA PHE A 415 -23.28 3.64 18.90
C PHE A 415 -21.87 3.99 19.40
N TYR A 416 -20.96 4.37 18.50
CA TYR A 416 -19.60 4.75 18.85
C TYR A 416 -19.55 5.92 19.85
N SER A 417 -20.42 6.92 19.65
CA SER A 417 -20.52 8.06 20.56
C SER A 417 -20.98 7.67 21.98
N GLN A 418 -21.76 6.56 22.15
CA GLN A 418 -22.17 6.08 23.47
C GLN A 418 -21.00 5.69 24.38
N LEU A 419 -19.87 5.29 23.78
CA LEU A 419 -18.68 4.88 24.52
C LEU A 419 -17.96 6.09 25.15
N PHE A 420 -18.05 7.28 24.54
CA PHE A 420 -17.22 8.43 24.89
C PHE A 420 -18.00 9.60 25.51
N ASP A 421 -19.29 9.78 25.18
CA ASP A 421 -20.08 10.92 25.66
C ASP A 421 -21.14 10.49 26.68
N PRO A 422 -20.88 10.71 28.01
CA PRO A 422 -21.83 10.35 29.05
C PRO A 422 -23.19 11.05 28.94
N ALA A 423 -23.21 12.29 28.38
CA ALA A 423 -24.42 13.08 28.26
C ALA A 423 -25.38 12.59 27.15
N LYS A 424 -24.90 11.78 26.22
CA LYS A 424 -25.68 11.25 25.09
C LYS A 424 -26.00 9.77 25.23
N ARG A 425 -25.74 9.16 26.40
CA ARG A 425 -25.92 7.72 26.56
C ARG A 425 -27.38 7.33 26.48
N LEU A 426 -27.65 6.44 25.55
CA LEU A 426 -28.95 5.75 25.40
C LEU A 426 -28.85 4.32 25.95
N ILE A 427 -27.62 3.84 26.20
CA ILE A 427 -27.29 2.52 26.71
C ILE A 427 -26.54 2.72 28.03
N ASP A 428 -26.98 2.06 29.09
CA ASP A 428 -26.31 2.07 30.38
C ASP A 428 -25.22 0.97 30.42
N PHE A 429 -24.10 1.25 29.78
CA PHE A 429 -22.97 0.33 29.78
C PHE A 429 -22.39 0.13 31.18
N PRO A 430 -21.89 -1.09 31.51
CA PRO A 430 -21.21 -1.35 32.77
C PRO A 430 -20.04 -0.38 32.97
N PRO A 431 -19.90 0.21 34.18
CA PRO A 431 -18.78 1.09 34.49
C PRO A 431 -17.41 0.44 34.25
N SER A 432 -17.29 -0.88 34.50
CA SER A 432 -16.08 -1.66 34.26
C SER A 432 -15.67 -1.70 32.78
N LEU A 433 -16.62 -1.68 31.85
CA LEU A 433 -16.34 -1.64 30.44
C LEU A 433 -15.80 -0.26 30.03
N LEU A 434 -16.46 0.81 30.49
CA LEU A 434 -16.08 2.18 30.15
C LEU A 434 -14.78 2.62 30.81
N ALA A 435 -14.46 2.09 31.99
CA ALA A 435 -13.19 2.36 32.69
C ALA A 435 -11.96 1.86 31.92
N ARG A 436 -12.14 0.99 30.93
CA ARG A 436 -11.05 0.55 30.04
C ARG A 436 -10.61 1.62 29.05
N ILE A 437 -11.46 2.67 28.82
CA ILE A 437 -11.14 3.76 27.91
C ILE A 437 -10.36 4.83 28.67
N PRO A 438 -9.13 5.18 28.27
CA PRO A 438 -8.38 6.25 28.90
C PRO A 438 -9.14 7.59 28.80
N ARG A 439 -9.17 8.31 29.92
CA ARG A 439 -9.92 9.58 30.01
C ARG A 439 -9.54 10.60 28.93
N PRO A 440 -8.24 10.83 28.62
CA PRO A 440 -7.86 11.75 27.53
C PRO A 440 -8.40 11.33 26.17
N VAL A 441 -8.40 10.01 25.87
CA VAL A 441 -8.97 9.46 24.63
C VAL A 441 -10.47 9.73 24.57
N ALA A 442 -11.19 9.49 25.67
CA ALA A 442 -12.64 9.71 25.73
C ALA A 442 -13.02 11.18 25.51
N GLU A 443 -12.37 12.10 26.21
CA GLU A 443 -12.65 13.54 26.12
C GLU A 443 -12.37 14.10 24.71
N LEU A 444 -11.23 13.74 24.10
CA LEU A 444 -10.86 14.20 22.76
C LEU A 444 -11.83 13.63 21.71
N THR A 445 -12.09 12.33 21.75
CA THR A 445 -12.98 11.66 20.80
C THR A 445 -14.41 12.23 20.90
N ALA A 446 -14.96 12.40 22.10
CA ALA A 446 -16.28 13.01 22.30
C ALA A 446 -16.38 14.43 21.68
N LYS A 447 -15.31 15.24 21.82
CA LYS A 447 -15.26 16.60 21.25
C LYS A 447 -15.33 16.59 19.72
N ILE A 448 -14.65 15.66 19.07
CA ILE A 448 -14.59 15.53 17.61
C ILE A 448 -15.91 14.98 17.07
N LEU A 449 -16.44 13.91 17.67
CA LEU A 449 -17.70 13.28 17.24
C LEU A 449 -18.93 14.19 17.40
N LYS A 450 -18.92 15.17 18.31
CA LYS A 450 -19.98 16.19 18.43
C LYS A 450 -20.16 17.00 17.15
N LYS A 451 -19.09 17.17 16.37
CA LYS A 451 -19.12 17.85 15.07
C LYS A 451 -19.45 16.92 13.90
N LYS A 452 -19.78 15.66 14.14
CA LYS A 452 -19.88 14.58 13.13
C LYS A 452 -18.58 14.41 12.32
N GLN A 453 -17.47 14.73 12.93
CA GLN A 453 -16.12 14.49 12.38
C GLN A 453 -15.52 13.24 12.99
N ALA A 454 -14.65 12.57 12.23
CA ALA A 454 -13.87 11.45 12.71
C ALA A 454 -12.39 11.70 12.42
N MET A 455 -11.53 11.38 13.37
CA MET A 455 -10.11 11.26 13.11
C MET A 455 -9.87 9.96 12.33
N TRP A 456 -8.73 9.85 11.68
CA TRP A 456 -8.37 8.65 10.92
C TRP A 456 -8.35 7.37 11.80
N GLU A 457 -7.99 7.45 13.08
CA GLU A 457 -8.04 6.34 14.03
C GLU A 457 -9.46 5.91 14.44
N ASP A 458 -10.49 6.74 14.18
CA ASP A 458 -11.89 6.41 14.43
C ASP A 458 -12.52 5.61 13.27
N LEU A 459 -11.90 5.64 12.08
CA LEU A 459 -12.52 5.09 10.88
C LEU A 459 -12.65 3.55 10.93
N ALA A 460 -11.59 2.85 11.34
CA ALA A 460 -11.64 1.39 11.46
C ALA A 460 -12.68 0.93 12.50
N PRO A 461 -12.73 1.49 13.72
CA PRO A 461 -13.81 1.24 14.67
C PRO A 461 -15.21 1.50 14.13
N LEU A 462 -15.42 2.62 13.45
CA LEU A 462 -16.74 2.97 12.90
C LEU A 462 -17.20 1.99 11.79
N VAL A 463 -16.31 1.63 10.85
CA VAL A 463 -16.62 0.65 9.81
C VAL A 463 -16.85 -0.73 10.43
N TYR A 464 -16.08 -1.12 11.44
CA TYR A 464 -16.28 -2.38 12.16
C TYR A 464 -17.65 -2.44 12.84
N ILE A 465 -18.06 -1.38 13.56
CA ILE A 465 -19.39 -1.28 14.16
C ILE A 465 -20.48 -1.37 13.10
N ARG A 466 -20.30 -0.68 11.95
CA ARG A 466 -21.22 -0.78 10.82
C ARG A 466 -21.41 -2.21 10.35
N HIS A 467 -20.33 -2.98 10.22
CA HIS A 467 -20.41 -4.38 9.82
C HIS A 467 -21.13 -5.26 10.85
N ARG A 468 -20.94 -4.98 12.12
CA ARG A 468 -21.64 -5.70 13.21
C ARG A 468 -23.11 -5.35 13.27
N LEU A 469 -23.48 -4.08 12.98
CA LEU A 469 -24.87 -3.62 12.99
C LEU A 469 -25.65 -4.06 11.75
N TYR A 470 -25.07 -3.94 10.56
CA TYR A 470 -25.79 -4.11 9.29
C TYR A 470 -25.32 -5.32 8.45
N GLY A 471 -24.26 -5.98 8.85
CA GLY A 471 -23.55 -6.99 8.06
C GLY A 471 -22.47 -6.38 7.18
N ILE A 472 -21.58 -7.23 6.67
CA ILE A 472 -20.50 -6.83 5.78
C ILE A 472 -21.09 -6.40 4.44
N SER A 473 -20.93 -5.13 4.12
CA SER A 473 -21.30 -4.54 2.82
C SER A 473 -20.04 -4.18 2.03
N GLY A 474 -20.17 -4.06 0.72
CA GLY A 474 -19.06 -3.75 -0.18
C GLY A 474 -18.44 -4.99 -0.80
N LEU A 475 -17.40 -4.78 -1.60
CA LEU A 475 -16.70 -5.83 -2.31
C LEU A 475 -15.90 -6.72 -1.33
N ARG A 476 -15.89 -8.01 -1.63
CA ARG A 476 -14.95 -8.95 -1.04
C ARG A 476 -13.74 -9.06 -1.96
N PHE A 477 -12.56 -9.02 -1.37
CA PHE A 477 -11.31 -9.02 -2.10
C PHE A 477 -10.75 -10.45 -2.23
N ASP A 478 -10.20 -10.73 -3.41
CA ASP A 478 -9.42 -11.93 -3.68
C ASP A 478 -7.96 -11.75 -3.23
N HIS A 479 -7.46 -10.50 -3.26
CA HIS A 479 -6.14 -10.14 -2.77
C HIS A 479 -6.07 -8.67 -2.35
N VAL A 480 -5.35 -8.41 -1.27
CA VAL A 480 -5.14 -7.06 -0.71
C VAL A 480 -3.65 -6.76 -0.66
N VAL A 481 -3.26 -5.62 -1.22
CA VAL A 481 -1.92 -5.04 -1.06
C VAL A 481 -2.00 -3.84 -0.14
N ILE A 482 -1.12 -3.77 0.84
CA ILE A 482 -0.99 -2.63 1.75
C ILE A 482 0.43 -2.10 1.64
N ASP A 483 0.59 -0.93 1.06
CA ASP A 483 1.90 -0.27 0.99
C ASP A 483 2.09 0.70 2.17
N GLU A 484 3.35 0.88 2.59
CA GLU A 484 3.73 1.64 3.77
C GLU A 484 2.98 1.18 5.04
N ALA A 485 2.82 -0.14 5.18
CA ALA A 485 1.98 -0.78 6.19
C ALA A 485 2.42 -0.50 7.64
N GLN A 486 3.65 -0.04 7.88
CA GLN A 486 4.09 0.35 9.22
C GLN A 486 3.27 1.52 9.81
N ASP A 487 2.52 2.25 8.98
CA ASP A 487 1.59 3.30 9.44
C ASP A 487 0.16 2.79 9.67
N PHE A 488 -0.10 1.52 9.35
CA PHE A 488 -1.38 0.89 9.64
C PHE A 488 -1.44 0.38 11.08
N SER A 489 -2.65 0.34 11.62
CA SER A 489 -2.89 -0.25 12.94
C SER A 489 -3.33 -1.72 12.82
N PRO A 490 -3.14 -2.54 13.87
CA PRO A 490 -3.65 -3.91 13.92
C PRO A 490 -5.17 -4.00 13.69
N PHE A 491 -5.93 -3.04 14.18
CA PHE A 491 -7.38 -3.02 13.98
C PHE A 491 -7.76 -2.84 12.49
N GLN A 492 -7.01 -2.01 11.74
CA GLN A 492 -7.24 -1.88 10.29
C GLN A 492 -7.01 -3.20 9.56
N ILE A 493 -5.96 -3.94 9.92
CA ILE A 493 -5.71 -5.27 9.34
C ILE A 493 -6.85 -6.24 9.65
N VAL A 494 -7.30 -6.30 10.92
CA VAL A 494 -8.45 -7.13 11.31
C VAL A 494 -9.70 -6.78 10.52
N LEU A 495 -9.96 -5.49 10.28
CA LEU A 495 -11.08 -5.04 9.46
C LEU A 495 -10.96 -5.51 8.01
N LEU A 496 -9.79 -5.36 7.39
CA LEU A 496 -9.55 -5.80 6.01
C LEU A 496 -9.65 -7.32 5.86
N LYS A 497 -9.28 -8.11 6.87
CA LYS A 497 -9.49 -9.56 6.88
C LYS A 497 -10.96 -9.95 6.74
N LEU A 498 -11.90 -9.18 7.31
CA LEU A 498 -13.33 -9.44 7.14
C LEU A 498 -13.78 -9.32 5.67
N HIS A 499 -13.08 -8.53 4.86
CA HIS A 499 -13.32 -8.37 3.43
C HIS A 499 -12.52 -9.34 2.56
N THR A 500 -11.57 -10.09 3.14
CA THR A 500 -10.64 -10.96 2.40
C THR A 500 -10.72 -12.40 2.93
N PRO A 501 -11.76 -13.16 2.57
CA PRO A 501 -12.01 -14.49 3.14
C PRO A 501 -10.88 -15.51 2.90
N GLY A 502 -10.10 -15.33 1.83
CA GLY A 502 -8.96 -16.18 1.49
C GLY A 502 -7.66 -15.81 2.21
N GLU A 503 -7.70 -14.81 3.10
CA GLU A 503 -6.53 -14.29 3.83
C GLU A 503 -5.30 -13.99 2.95
N SER A 504 -5.55 -13.59 1.70
CA SER A 504 -4.53 -13.30 0.70
C SER A 504 -4.07 -11.85 0.78
N PHE A 505 -2.90 -11.62 1.39
CA PHE A 505 -2.35 -10.29 1.62
C PHE A 505 -0.92 -10.16 1.14
N THR A 506 -0.56 -8.96 0.69
CA THR A 506 0.83 -8.51 0.53
C THR A 506 0.99 -7.21 1.31
N ILE A 507 1.60 -7.31 2.48
CA ILE A 507 1.78 -6.24 3.45
C ILE A 507 3.23 -5.80 3.39
N LEU A 508 3.50 -4.62 2.87
CA LEU A 508 4.86 -4.13 2.67
C LEU A 508 5.11 -2.80 3.37
N GLY A 509 6.29 -2.66 3.92
CA GLY A 509 6.68 -1.46 4.61
C GLY A 509 8.14 -1.45 5.06
N ASP A 510 8.47 -0.42 5.82
CA ASP A 510 9.78 -0.22 6.42
C ASP A 510 9.61 0.39 7.82
N LEU A 511 9.91 -0.37 8.87
CA LEU A 511 9.79 0.10 10.25
C LEU A 511 10.71 1.32 10.52
N ALA A 512 11.83 1.44 9.80
CA ALA A 512 12.71 2.60 9.89
C ALA A 512 12.06 3.88 9.31
N GLN A 513 11.07 3.72 8.42
CA GLN A 513 10.25 4.81 7.86
C GLN A 513 8.92 5.01 8.62
N GLY A 514 8.72 4.34 9.75
CA GLY A 514 7.55 4.48 10.60
C GLY A 514 7.61 5.78 11.43
N ILE A 515 7.37 6.92 10.79
CA ILE A 515 7.40 8.23 11.43
C ILE A 515 6.10 8.61 12.13
N HIS A 516 5.01 7.90 11.83
CA HIS A 516 3.70 8.06 12.47
C HIS A 516 3.55 7.12 13.67
N SER A 517 4.56 7.09 14.56
CA SER A 517 4.61 6.19 15.73
C SER A 517 3.42 6.34 16.68
N TYR A 518 2.66 7.45 16.58
CA TYR A 518 1.45 7.67 17.36
C TYR A 518 0.23 6.84 16.87
N GLN A 519 0.38 6.08 15.79
CA GLN A 519 -0.71 5.27 15.19
C GLN A 519 -0.27 3.94 14.62
N GLY A 520 0.96 3.84 14.12
CA GLY A 520 1.50 2.68 13.43
C GLY A 520 2.00 1.58 14.38
N ILE A 521 2.76 0.67 13.80
CA ILE A 521 3.37 -0.44 14.52
C ILE A 521 4.88 -0.20 14.72
N GLU A 522 5.43 -0.79 15.78
CA GLU A 522 6.87 -0.81 16.05
C GLU A 522 7.54 -2.11 15.62
N GLN A 523 6.76 -3.18 15.44
CA GLN A 523 7.25 -4.50 15.06
C GLN A 523 6.19 -5.25 14.23
N TRP A 524 6.66 -6.09 13.30
CA TRP A 524 5.81 -6.83 12.36
C TRP A 524 4.99 -7.95 13.01
N GLU A 525 5.40 -8.41 14.17
CA GLU A 525 4.71 -9.42 14.97
C GLU A 525 3.26 -8.99 15.23
N ALA A 526 3.01 -7.69 15.46
CA ALA A 526 1.68 -7.13 15.63
C ALA A 526 0.72 -7.42 14.46
N PHE A 527 1.24 -7.68 13.26
CA PHE A 527 0.44 -8.10 12.10
C PHE A 527 0.49 -9.61 11.87
N ILE A 528 1.68 -10.22 11.99
CA ILE A 528 1.87 -11.66 11.74
C ILE A 528 0.96 -12.49 12.64
N GLU A 529 0.86 -12.13 13.92
CA GLU A 529 0.00 -12.80 14.90
C GLU A 529 -1.51 -12.72 14.61
N LEU A 530 -1.92 -11.84 13.69
CA LEU A 530 -3.32 -11.76 13.24
C LEU A 530 -3.70 -12.87 12.25
N PHE A 531 -2.73 -13.60 11.70
CA PHE A 531 -2.93 -14.65 10.72
C PHE A 531 -2.52 -16.02 11.29
N PRO A 532 -3.09 -17.13 10.78
CA PRO A 532 -2.61 -18.45 11.13
C PRO A 532 -1.13 -18.62 10.75
N GLU A 533 -0.37 -19.32 11.57
CA GLU A 533 1.08 -19.51 11.39
C GLU A 533 1.43 -20.16 10.04
N ASP A 534 0.62 -21.11 9.59
CA ASP A 534 0.74 -21.80 8.31
C ASP A 534 0.29 -20.95 7.09
N GLN A 535 -0.32 -19.77 7.32
CA GLN A 535 -0.81 -18.86 6.30
C GLN A 535 -0.13 -17.49 6.35
N SER A 536 0.97 -17.37 7.05
CA SER A 536 1.77 -16.15 7.11
C SER A 536 3.23 -16.42 6.74
N ALA A 537 3.88 -15.45 6.10
CA ALA A 537 5.29 -15.52 5.78
C ALA A 537 5.94 -14.13 5.88
N PHE A 538 7.16 -14.10 6.41
CA PHE A 538 7.93 -12.87 6.57
C PHE A 538 9.14 -12.86 5.64
N TYR A 539 9.29 -11.79 4.87
CA TYR A 539 10.39 -11.58 3.93
C TYR A 539 11.13 -10.29 4.23
N ARG A 540 12.40 -10.24 3.86
CA ARG A 540 13.22 -9.03 3.96
C ARG A 540 13.87 -8.70 2.64
N LEU A 541 13.81 -7.42 2.27
CA LEU A 541 14.52 -6.83 1.14
C LEU A 541 15.52 -5.82 1.71
N SER A 542 16.79 -6.21 1.78
CA SER A 542 17.84 -5.44 2.43
C SER A 542 18.64 -4.56 1.48
N ARG A 543 18.58 -4.80 0.17
CA ARG A 543 19.33 -4.05 -0.84
C ARG A 543 18.58 -2.82 -1.30
N SER A 544 19.29 -1.68 -1.35
CA SER A 544 18.77 -0.42 -1.90
C SER A 544 19.34 -0.17 -3.30
N TYR A 545 18.46 -0.01 -4.27
CA TYR A 545 18.79 0.15 -5.70
C TYR A 545 18.62 1.57 -6.22
N ARG A 546 18.09 2.47 -5.41
CA ARG A 546 17.56 3.75 -5.86
C ARG A 546 18.51 4.91 -5.64
N SER A 547 18.86 5.19 -4.40
CA SER A 547 19.77 6.26 -4.02
C SER A 547 21.24 5.85 -4.18
N THR A 548 22.13 6.84 -4.24
CA THR A 548 23.59 6.61 -4.27
C THR A 548 24.08 5.95 -2.98
N MET A 549 25.24 5.31 -3.05
CA MET A 549 25.87 4.66 -1.88
C MET A 549 26.09 5.64 -0.74
N GLU A 550 26.49 6.84 -1.05
CA GLU A 550 26.81 7.90 -0.10
C GLU A 550 25.58 8.29 0.70
N ILE A 551 24.41 8.46 0.02
CA ILE A 551 23.13 8.76 0.66
C ILE A 551 22.68 7.61 1.56
N ILE A 552 22.78 6.36 1.10
CA ILE A 552 22.39 5.20 1.90
C ILE A 552 23.30 5.00 3.11
N ARG A 553 24.62 5.22 2.96
CA ARG A 553 25.56 5.15 4.09
C ARG A 553 25.28 6.26 5.11
N PHE A 554 24.95 7.47 4.65
CA PHE A 554 24.51 8.56 5.52
C PHE A 554 23.24 8.17 6.28
N ALA A 555 22.21 7.67 5.59
CA ALA A 555 20.96 7.24 6.20
C ALA A 555 21.17 6.12 7.23
N ASN A 556 22.07 5.15 6.93
CA ASN A 556 22.45 4.11 7.88
C ASN A 556 23.19 4.69 9.11
N ALA A 557 24.05 5.68 8.93
CA ALA A 557 24.76 6.33 10.02
C ALA A 557 23.80 7.04 10.98
N VAL A 558 22.76 7.69 10.46
CA VAL A 558 21.70 8.31 11.27
C VAL A 558 20.97 7.29 12.14
N LEU A 559 20.80 6.05 11.67
CA LEU A 559 20.13 4.96 12.42
C LEU A 559 21.12 4.09 13.23
N SER A 560 22.42 4.39 13.23
CA SER A 560 23.44 3.49 13.79
C SER A 560 23.26 3.19 15.28
N GLU A 561 22.81 4.16 16.08
CA GLU A 561 22.49 3.97 17.50
C GLU A 561 21.30 3.05 17.74
N TYR A 562 20.45 2.84 16.72
CA TYR A 562 19.26 1.99 16.76
C TYR A 562 19.41 0.73 15.91
N SER A 563 20.65 0.30 15.61
CA SER A 563 20.97 -0.83 14.73
C SER A 563 20.42 -2.18 15.21
N GLU A 564 20.16 -2.34 16.51
CA GLU A 564 19.48 -3.53 17.05
C GLU A 564 18.02 -3.62 16.57
N SER A 565 17.34 -2.48 16.44
CA SER A 565 15.94 -2.39 15.99
C SER A 565 15.84 -2.30 14.47
N PHE A 566 16.80 -1.62 13.81
CA PHE A 566 16.78 -1.36 12.37
C PHE A 566 18.04 -1.87 11.70
N ARG A 567 17.91 -2.92 10.88
CA ARG A 567 19.04 -3.42 10.09
C ARG A 567 19.43 -2.40 9.01
N PRO A 568 20.73 -2.13 8.83
CA PRO A 568 21.20 -1.19 7.82
C PRO A 568 20.88 -1.68 6.40
N ALA A 569 20.56 -0.73 5.52
CA ALA A 569 20.37 -0.98 4.11
C ALA A 569 21.72 -1.31 3.43
N VAL A 570 21.73 -2.30 2.55
CA VAL A 570 22.90 -2.64 1.73
C VAL A 570 22.83 -1.83 0.44
N PRO A 571 23.71 -0.82 0.25
CA PRO A 571 23.69 -0.06 -1.00
C PRO A 571 24.17 -0.92 -2.17
N VAL A 572 23.48 -0.84 -3.31
CA VAL A 572 23.96 -1.40 -4.56
C VAL A 572 24.96 -0.42 -5.15
N PHE A 573 25.99 -0.94 -5.80
CA PHE A 573 27.20 -0.23 -6.24
C PHE A 573 26.90 0.89 -7.27
N ARG A 574 26.33 2.01 -6.79
CA ARG A 574 26.11 3.25 -7.54
C ARG A 574 26.71 4.42 -6.74
N SER A 575 27.95 4.81 -7.07
CA SER A 575 28.59 5.95 -6.44
C SER A 575 28.02 7.27 -6.97
N GLY A 576 27.89 8.24 -6.11
CA GLY A 576 27.44 9.60 -6.40
C GLY A 576 28.27 10.66 -5.70
N GLU A 577 27.71 11.83 -5.52
CA GLU A 577 28.35 12.88 -4.72
C GLU A 577 28.21 12.58 -3.23
N LYS A 578 29.20 13.02 -2.44
CA LYS A 578 29.13 12.99 -0.97
C LYS A 578 27.98 13.82 -0.46
N VAL A 579 27.35 13.38 0.63
CA VAL A 579 26.36 14.17 1.33
C VAL A 579 27.01 15.46 1.87
N LYS A 580 26.41 16.61 1.61
CA LYS A 580 26.92 17.92 1.99
C LYS A 580 26.31 18.34 3.32
N LEU A 581 27.14 18.49 4.36
CA LEU A 581 26.75 19.01 5.65
C LEU A 581 27.12 20.51 5.70
N VAL A 582 26.12 21.39 5.78
CA VAL A 582 26.31 22.83 5.66
C VAL A 582 25.95 23.49 6.97
N ARG A 583 26.97 24.11 7.61
CA ARG A 583 26.78 24.97 8.77
C ARG A 583 26.49 26.38 8.33
N LEU A 584 25.38 26.95 8.74
CA LEU A 584 24.97 28.30 8.42
C LEU A 584 25.04 29.18 9.67
N SER A 585 25.30 30.50 9.47
CA SER A 585 25.10 31.49 10.51
C SER A 585 23.61 31.72 10.74
N GLU A 586 23.26 32.19 11.94
CA GLU A 586 21.87 32.46 12.33
C GLU A 586 21.17 33.38 11.32
N GLY A 587 19.99 32.96 10.86
CA GLY A 587 19.15 33.68 9.91
C GLY A 587 19.59 33.60 8.44
N GLN A 588 20.60 32.83 8.08
CA GLN A 588 21.07 32.71 6.69
C GLN A 588 20.36 31.61 5.89
N THR A 589 19.60 30.72 6.53
CA THR A 589 18.99 29.58 5.87
C THR A 589 18.14 29.97 4.66
N VAL A 590 17.31 30.99 4.76
CA VAL A 590 16.43 31.43 3.66
C VAL A 590 17.22 31.90 2.45
N ASP A 591 18.22 32.74 2.66
CA ASP A 591 19.06 33.28 1.57
C ASP A 591 19.90 32.19 0.91
N TRP A 592 20.38 31.24 1.71
CA TRP A 592 21.11 30.09 1.19
C TRP A 592 20.21 29.20 0.32
N VAL A 593 19.00 28.87 0.80
CA VAL A 593 18.00 28.10 0.05
C VAL A 593 17.64 28.80 -1.26
N ARG A 594 17.48 30.11 -1.28
CA ARG A 594 17.22 30.89 -2.51
C ARG A 594 18.32 30.73 -3.54
N LYS A 595 19.61 30.90 -3.14
CA LYS A 595 20.75 30.69 -4.02
C LYS A 595 20.82 29.28 -4.57
N MET A 596 20.58 28.26 -3.71
CA MET A 596 20.61 26.86 -4.09
C MET A 596 19.45 26.46 -5.01
N ALA A 597 18.27 27.00 -4.78
CA ALA A 597 17.12 26.81 -5.67
C ALA A 597 17.40 27.32 -7.09
N ILE A 598 18.08 28.45 -7.24
CA ILE A 598 18.53 28.98 -8.53
C ILE A 598 19.56 28.05 -9.18
N ARG A 599 20.50 27.51 -8.39
CA ARG A 599 21.53 26.57 -8.86
C ARG A 599 20.91 25.27 -9.36
N LEU A 600 20.04 24.66 -8.59
CA LEU A 600 19.37 23.39 -8.94
C LEU A 600 18.53 23.52 -10.22
N ARG A 601 17.83 24.61 -10.39
CA ARG A 601 17.06 24.87 -11.62
C ARG A 601 17.91 25.08 -12.89
N LYS A 602 19.17 25.45 -12.75
CA LYS A 602 20.13 25.57 -13.86
C LYS A 602 20.90 24.28 -14.12
N GLY A 603 20.85 23.36 -13.16
CA GLY A 603 21.53 22.06 -13.21
C GLY A 603 20.76 21.01 -14.03
N SER A 604 21.20 19.77 -13.90
CA SER A 604 20.62 18.60 -14.57
C SER A 604 19.48 17.94 -13.77
N SER A 605 19.17 18.43 -12.57
CA SER A 605 18.13 17.87 -11.71
C SER A 605 16.77 18.30 -12.22
N GLU A 606 15.91 17.33 -12.55
CA GLU A 606 14.54 17.58 -13.02
C GLU A 606 13.61 17.89 -11.86
N THR A 607 13.88 17.28 -10.68
CA THR A 607 13.11 17.43 -9.45
C THR A 607 14.01 17.76 -8.26
N ALA A 608 13.54 18.67 -7.41
CA ALA A 608 14.24 19.01 -6.19
C ALA A 608 13.26 19.26 -5.06
N ALA A 609 13.65 18.96 -3.82
CA ALA A 609 12.83 19.21 -2.65
C ALA A 609 13.59 19.98 -1.57
N VAL A 610 12.89 20.95 -0.98
CA VAL A 610 13.27 21.55 0.30
C VAL A 610 12.39 20.90 1.37
N ILE A 611 12.99 20.09 2.21
CA ILE A 611 12.30 19.34 3.24
C ILE A 611 12.57 20.00 4.60
N THR A 612 11.49 20.36 5.29
CA THR A 612 11.51 20.94 6.63
C THR A 612 10.89 19.98 7.64
N ARG A 613 11.03 20.24 8.93
CA ARG A 613 10.38 19.43 9.95
C ARG A 613 8.87 19.69 10.04
N THR A 614 8.43 20.94 9.89
CA THR A 614 7.03 21.34 10.10
C THR A 614 6.41 22.00 8.87
N GLY A 615 5.08 21.94 8.77
CA GLY A 615 4.35 22.61 7.69
C GLY A 615 4.43 24.13 7.75
N GLU A 616 4.54 24.70 8.95
CA GLU A 616 4.73 26.16 9.14
C GLU A 616 6.06 26.63 8.55
N ARG A 617 7.14 25.89 8.83
CA ARG A 617 8.45 26.18 8.25
C ARG A 617 8.48 26.01 6.74
N SER A 618 7.76 25.00 6.21
CA SER A 618 7.60 24.84 4.77
C SER A 618 6.90 26.05 4.13
N ALA A 619 5.82 26.53 4.74
CA ALA A 619 5.09 27.70 4.23
C ALA A 619 5.94 28.99 4.26
N GLU A 620 6.76 29.19 5.30
CA GLU A 620 7.70 30.31 5.41
C GLU A 620 8.74 30.28 4.29
N ILE A 621 9.41 29.14 4.07
CA ILE A 621 10.39 28.97 3.00
C ILE A 621 9.75 29.18 1.63
N HIS A 622 8.56 28.60 1.40
CA HIS A 622 7.84 28.76 0.14
C HIS A 622 7.53 30.25 -0.14
N ALA A 623 6.98 30.96 0.85
CA ALA A 623 6.69 32.39 0.71
C ALA A 623 7.95 33.23 0.38
N ALA A 624 9.08 32.88 0.97
CA ALA A 624 10.38 33.55 0.70
C ALA A 624 10.88 33.27 -0.73
N LEU A 625 10.66 32.07 -1.27
CA LEU A 625 10.99 31.72 -2.65
C LEU A 625 10.05 32.44 -3.64
N GLU A 626 8.75 32.49 -3.37
CA GLU A 626 7.79 33.25 -4.18
C GLU A 626 8.13 34.75 -4.23
N ALA A 627 8.44 35.35 -3.08
CA ALA A 627 8.85 36.75 -3.00
C ALA A 627 10.13 37.04 -3.80
N ALA A 628 10.98 36.05 -4.01
CA ALA A 628 12.18 36.13 -4.84
C ALA A 628 11.91 35.80 -6.33
N GLY A 629 10.66 35.52 -6.73
CA GLY A 629 10.30 35.12 -8.08
C GLY A 629 10.81 33.73 -8.48
N ILE A 630 11.08 32.85 -7.51
CA ILE A 630 11.53 31.48 -7.71
C ILE A 630 10.28 30.58 -7.65
N PRO A 631 9.82 30.00 -8.78
CA PRO A 631 8.67 29.09 -8.75
C PRO A 631 9.00 27.84 -7.94
N ALA A 632 8.14 27.53 -6.96
CA ALA A 632 8.19 26.33 -6.15
C ALA A 632 6.77 25.87 -5.82
N THR A 633 6.58 24.58 -5.62
CA THR A 633 5.28 24.00 -5.23
C THR A 633 5.29 23.71 -3.73
N LEU A 634 4.36 24.33 -2.97
CA LEU A 634 4.14 23.97 -1.57
C LEU A 634 3.23 22.74 -1.50
N ILE A 635 3.75 21.62 -0.96
CA ILE A 635 2.99 20.40 -0.71
C ILE A 635 2.40 20.48 0.70
N GLN A 636 1.06 20.35 0.79
CA GLN A 636 0.28 20.39 2.03
C GLN A 636 -0.60 19.15 2.13
N ALA A 637 -1.08 18.83 3.33
CA ALA A 637 -1.86 17.61 3.58
C ALA A 637 -3.19 17.53 2.79
N ASP A 638 -3.76 18.67 2.42
CA ASP A 638 -5.02 18.82 1.67
C ASP A 638 -4.82 19.01 0.15
N LYS A 639 -3.59 19.25 -0.32
CA LYS A 639 -3.26 19.45 -1.73
C LYS A 639 -2.59 18.21 -2.30
N THR A 640 -3.13 17.72 -3.41
CA THR A 640 -2.76 16.41 -4.00
C THR A 640 -1.97 16.52 -5.31
N GLU A 641 -1.70 17.72 -5.83
CA GLU A 641 -1.00 17.85 -7.12
C GLU A 641 0.51 18.03 -6.93
N TYR A 642 1.27 17.13 -7.56
CA TYR A 642 2.72 17.22 -7.72
C TYR A 642 3.06 17.50 -9.19
N ALA A 643 3.55 18.70 -9.46
CA ALA A 643 3.81 19.16 -10.84
C ALA A 643 5.28 18.97 -11.29
N GLY A 644 6.14 18.30 -10.47
CA GLY A 644 7.58 18.25 -10.73
C GLY A 644 8.30 19.56 -10.37
N GLY A 645 9.58 19.68 -10.70
CA GLY A 645 10.41 20.84 -10.40
C GLY A 645 10.79 20.99 -8.92
N LEU A 646 10.80 22.22 -8.41
CA LEU A 646 11.14 22.49 -7.01
C LEU A 646 9.91 22.40 -6.11
N SER A 647 9.98 21.56 -5.10
CA SER A 647 8.93 21.40 -4.08
C SER A 647 9.42 21.82 -2.71
N VAL A 648 8.51 22.35 -1.89
CA VAL A 648 8.75 22.65 -0.46
C VAL A 648 7.71 21.90 0.35
N LEU A 649 8.15 21.08 1.32
CA LEU A 649 7.25 20.22 2.08
C LEU A 649 7.82 19.83 3.44
N PRO A 650 6.95 19.51 4.42
CA PRO A 650 7.40 18.92 5.67
C PRO A 650 7.74 17.43 5.47
N VAL A 651 8.68 16.92 6.27
CA VAL A 651 9.22 15.56 6.15
C VAL A 651 8.14 14.46 6.22
N TYR A 652 7.06 14.67 6.97
CA TYR A 652 5.97 13.70 7.10
C TYR A 652 5.10 13.59 5.84
N LEU A 653 5.15 14.55 4.93
CA LEU A 653 4.52 14.48 3.61
C LEU A 653 5.48 14.02 2.50
N ALA A 654 6.79 13.92 2.80
CA ALA A 654 7.78 13.46 1.83
C ALA A 654 7.75 11.94 1.60
N LYS A 655 7.04 11.20 2.45
CA LYS A 655 6.96 9.75 2.38
C LYS A 655 6.30 9.29 1.07
N GLY A 656 6.98 8.35 0.38
CA GLY A 656 6.55 7.87 -0.95
C GLY A 656 6.99 8.75 -2.13
N LEU A 657 7.48 9.97 -1.89
CA LEU A 657 8.01 10.85 -2.93
C LEU A 657 9.52 10.68 -3.09
N GLU A 658 10.05 11.14 -4.23
CA GLU A 658 11.45 11.03 -4.61
C GLU A 658 11.87 12.23 -5.43
N PHE A 659 13.11 12.68 -5.21
CA PHE A 659 13.65 13.87 -5.83
C PHE A 659 15.12 13.65 -6.22
N ASP A 660 15.55 14.20 -7.34
CA ASP A 660 16.96 14.15 -7.74
C ASP A 660 17.87 14.78 -6.71
N ALA A 661 17.44 15.92 -6.15
CA ALA A 661 18.16 16.66 -5.11
C ALA A 661 17.26 16.99 -3.93
N VAL A 662 17.78 16.83 -2.72
CA VAL A 662 17.07 17.16 -1.47
C VAL A 662 17.90 18.09 -0.61
N LEU A 663 17.24 19.13 -0.11
CA LEU A 663 17.76 20.04 0.92
C LEU A 663 16.98 19.75 2.21
N LEU A 664 17.64 19.15 3.21
CA LEU A 664 17.09 18.97 4.57
C LEU A 664 17.44 20.18 5.41
N LEU A 665 16.44 20.90 5.89
CA LEU A 665 16.64 22.12 6.66
C LEU A 665 16.54 21.87 8.15
N ASP A 666 17.17 22.75 8.90
CA ASP A 666 17.08 22.89 10.35
C ASP A 666 17.46 21.58 11.08
N VAL A 667 18.54 20.88 10.62
CA VAL A 667 19.03 19.63 11.23
C VAL A 667 19.96 19.94 12.41
N ASP A 668 19.46 20.71 13.36
CA ASP A 668 20.13 21.10 14.60
C ASP A 668 19.57 20.34 15.81
N SER A 669 20.20 20.57 16.98
CA SER A 669 19.87 19.90 18.24
C SER A 669 18.48 20.25 18.80
N PHE A 670 17.87 21.36 18.40
CA PHE A 670 16.53 21.76 18.81
C PHE A 670 15.47 21.05 17.96
N HIS A 671 15.68 20.96 16.63
CA HIS A 671 14.72 20.32 15.74
C HIS A 671 14.85 18.80 15.72
N TYR A 672 16.06 18.25 15.92
CA TYR A 672 16.34 16.82 15.93
C TYR A 672 17.23 16.49 17.13
N ASP A 673 16.63 16.15 18.27
CA ASP A 673 17.31 15.99 19.56
C ASP A 673 18.06 14.67 19.76
N GLY A 674 17.99 13.76 18.77
CA GLY A 674 18.69 12.48 18.81
C GLY A 674 17.83 11.28 19.24
N GLY A 675 16.54 11.47 19.55
CA GLY A 675 15.63 10.34 19.84
C GLY A 675 15.31 9.50 18.60
N VAL A 676 14.83 8.27 18.82
CA VAL A 676 14.49 7.31 17.74
C VAL A 676 13.53 7.89 16.69
N GLN A 677 12.57 8.72 17.14
CA GLN A 677 11.62 9.37 16.24
C GLN A 677 12.32 10.37 15.30
N ASP A 678 13.29 11.13 15.82
CA ASP A 678 14.07 12.08 15.02
C ASP A 678 15.02 11.36 14.05
N ALA A 679 15.61 10.24 14.49
CA ALA A 679 16.41 9.41 13.61
C ALA A 679 15.57 8.86 12.43
N LYS A 680 14.35 8.41 12.68
CA LYS A 680 13.41 8.00 11.62
C LYS A 680 13.04 9.15 10.69
N LEU A 681 12.77 10.34 11.22
CA LEU A 681 12.44 11.51 10.41
C LEU A 681 13.61 11.91 9.49
N LEU A 682 14.82 11.94 10.04
CA LEU A 682 16.01 12.27 9.27
C LEU A 682 16.33 11.17 8.22
N TYR A 683 16.14 9.89 8.58
CA TYR A 683 16.25 8.76 7.66
C TYR A 683 15.26 8.89 6.50
N VAL A 684 13.98 9.19 6.79
CA VAL A 684 12.97 9.39 5.75
C VAL A 684 13.36 10.55 4.85
N GLY A 685 13.73 11.71 5.41
CA GLY A 685 14.12 12.87 4.61
C GLY A 685 15.33 12.59 3.72
N ALA A 686 16.37 11.96 4.26
CA ALA A 686 17.58 11.62 3.52
C ALA A 686 17.33 10.64 2.37
N THR A 687 16.52 9.61 2.60
CA THR A 687 16.20 8.60 1.60
C THR A 687 15.22 9.06 0.52
N ARG A 688 14.78 10.32 0.55
CA ARG A 688 14.04 10.94 -0.57
C ARG A 688 14.96 11.39 -1.68
N ALA A 689 16.25 11.56 -1.40
CA ALA A 689 17.25 11.97 -2.38
C ALA A 689 17.69 10.78 -3.25
N LEU A 690 17.74 10.99 -4.57
CA LEU A 690 18.25 10.03 -5.53
C LEU A 690 19.73 10.22 -5.81
N HIS A 691 20.15 11.49 -5.99
CA HIS A 691 21.49 11.85 -6.47
C HIS A 691 22.25 12.83 -5.56
N GLU A 692 21.59 13.86 -5.05
CA GLU A 692 22.21 14.91 -4.23
C GLU A 692 21.45 15.09 -2.91
N LEU A 693 22.20 15.14 -1.80
CA LEU A 693 21.66 15.40 -0.47
C LEU A 693 22.46 16.50 0.22
N TRP A 694 21.77 17.54 0.64
CA TRP A 694 22.29 18.67 1.40
C TRP A 694 21.59 18.73 2.75
N VAL A 695 22.34 18.77 3.84
CA VAL A 695 21.84 18.81 5.22
C VAL A 695 22.29 20.10 5.85
N LEU A 696 21.35 20.97 6.18
CA LEU A 696 21.59 22.32 6.65
C LEU A 696 21.24 22.46 8.13
N TYR A 697 22.08 23.13 8.89
CA TYR A 697 21.83 23.44 10.28
C TYR A 697 22.41 24.82 10.67
N GLU A 698 21.74 25.47 11.64
CA GLU A 698 22.24 26.68 12.32
C GLU A 698 22.60 26.30 13.76
N GLY A 699 23.65 26.94 14.33
CA GLY A 699 24.06 26.66 15.70
C GLY A 699 24.69 25.28 15.93
N GLU A 700 24.18 24.53 16.92
CA GLU A 700 24.67 23.19 17.27
C GLU A 700 24.02 22.16 16.40
N PRO A 701 24.78 21.28 15.72
CA PRO A 701 24.22 20.23 14.88
C PRO A 701 23.43 19.22 15.73
N SER A 702 22.50 18.51 15.09
CA SER A 702 21.82 17.37 15.72
C SER A 702 22.82 16.33 16.25
N PRO A 703 22.59 15.74 17.43
CA PRO A 703 23.38 14.59 17.90
C PRO A 703 23.44 13.45 16.88
N LEU A 704 22.43 13.29 16.04
CA LEU A 704 22.37 12.29 14.96
C LEU A 704 23.40 12.52 13.86
N LEU A 705 24.12 13.65 13.85
CA LEU A 705 25.21 13.97 12.92
C LEU A 705 26.61 13.85 13.58
N GLN A 706 26.69 13.43 14.84
CA GLN A 706 27.94 13.35 15.63
C GLN A 706 28.65 11.99 15.49
N TRP A 707 28.82 11.50 14.28
CA TRP A 707 29.61 10.30 13.96
C TRP A 707 30.88 10.70 13.16
N GLU A 708 31.86 9.79 13.12
CA GLU A 708 33.03 9.99 12.27
C GLU A 708 32.61 10.14 10.81
N ILE A 709 32.92 11.28 10.22
CA ILE A 709 32.63 11.53 8.82
C ILE A 709 33.51 10.62 7.97
N GLY A 710 32.89 9.60 7.39
CA GLY A 710 33.55 8.69 6.48
C GLY A 710 33.65 9.24 5.07
N ASP A 711 33.87 8.34 4.11
CA ASP A 711 33.99 8.70 2.70
C ASP A 711 32.66 9.16 2.06
N PHE A 712 31.52 9.09 2.78
CA PHE A 712 30.17 9.32 2.26
C PHE A 712 29.62 10.73 2.52
N ALA A 713 30.23 11.52 3.40
CA ALA A 713 29.80 12.89 3.72
C ALA A 713 30.97 13.82 3.81
N GLU A 714 30.72 15.13 3.69
CA GLU A 714 31.73 16.18 3.85
C GLU A 714 31.09 17.48 4.36
N PHE A 715 31.83 18.22 5.17
CA PHE A 715 31.47 19.59 5.55
C PHE A 715 31.75 20.56 4.41
N VAL A 716 30.81 21.45 4.16
CA VAL A 716 30.91 22.51 3.18
C VAL A 716 30.64 23.83 3.89
N ASP A 717 31.50 24.82 3.66
CA ASP A 717 31.27 26.16 4.18
C ASP A 717 29.98 26.75 3.57
N GLY A 718 29.20 27.46 4.40
CA GLY A 718 27.93 28.06 3.98
C GLY A 718 28.05 29.20 2.94
N ASP A 719 29.26 29.59 2.54
CA ASP A 719 29.48 30.58 1.50
C ASP A 719 29.30 29.93 0.11
N ILE A 720 28.13 30.17 -0.51
CA ILE A 720 27.85 29.80 -1.90
C ILE A 720 27.95 31.01 -2.80
#